data_2c150c93f3f067ea44c06634e1c53cb6
#
_entry.id   2c150c93f3f067ea44c06634e1c53cb6
#
_cell.length_a   1.000
_cell.length_b   1.000
_cell.length_c   1.000
_cell.angle_alpha   90.00
_cell.angle_beta   90.00
_cell.angle_gamma   90.00
#
_symmetry.space_group_name_H-M   'P 1'
#
loop_
_entity.id
_entity.type
_entity.pdbx_description
1 polymer ?
#
loop_
_entity_poly.entity_id
_entity_poly.type
_entity_poly.pdbx_seq_one_letter_code
_entity_poly.pdbx_strand_id
1 'polypeptide(L)'
;MTNSRRDFLKKGALGTAAIALSGSTSGAVAGILESRTQKIPHASHFGAFYAHVRDGKIVDITSQLDSDANPTVMTRALADRVTTDSRVKYPAVRKSYLEGKGRGDLRGKEEFVRVSWDTALDLAANAIKKAQKSGGNEAIYNASYSVWSHPGAFKPNVLAGRFFNQIGGAVATAGEYSNGAAGPVNTTVVGDMEVYSIQTAHEQIIANTKVMVLWGADLYKTNRGGYSVPNHRCYDAYEEYKKAGIKVVLIDPIYTTTGQEFKADWIKIRPGSDVAMMMGMMNYLYKSGKYDKEFLEKYTHGFDQFLPYLLGKTDGIDKTTAWAEKLTEVPAKTMEDLADLMVSNRTFIAGNWAMQRAEHGEQVDWSIITLASMIGQVGLAGGGFGFSMHYEGGGDAASGKRTVGGLSQGKGGAVNLTIPASRMSDLINKPGQTVSYKGKTITYPKVEFMLSAGGSPIGHQPNVNELIEAMRKLDTIVVLEPWWTPTAKMADIVFPATTTLERDDIASGMSYSNDRIYAMKQVVKPAYEAKDDYEIFTLLAQRFGTEKKYTRDRSVKDWIEGLYSKSYAKREMNISFEEFWEKGSVHYEIPEEARKFVRHEEFRKDPVSNPLKTETGKIQIFSDKFASYNYDDFKGHPMWFEPKEWLGNKELVKKYPLHLVSPHPTYRIHTQLDNTWVQNVHKVQGREPIRISPNDAKKFGVRDGEVVEVYNDRGSILAGVVVTNTIRDGVAAIEEGAWYSPEDSSQKRPRCNSGQVNVLTSSRPTSQMTNATSANSNLVAIRKIDVLSPNLAYNPPKIKGAWDENDFTKIINNISYN
;
A
#
# COMPACT_ATOMS: atom_id res chain seq x y z
N MET A 1 3.05 -7.91 -38.83
CA MET A 1 4.36 -8.44 -38.45
C MET A 1 4.39 -8.45 -36.91
N THR A 2 4.04 -9.59 -36.36
CA THR A 2 3.85 -9.79 -34.91
C THR A 2 5.20 -10.21 -34.30
N ASN A 3 5.96 -9.26 -33.81
CA ASN A 3 7.07 -9.56 -32.88
C ASN A 3 6.50 -9.86 -31.50
N SER A 4 6.55 -11.13 -31.11
CA SER A 4 6.03 -11.64 -29.86
C SER A 4 6.74 -10.98 -28.66
N ARG A 5 5.99 -10.65 -27.59
CA ARG A 5 6.51 -10.19 -26.29
C ARG A 5 7.63 -11.09 -25.73
N ARG A 6 7.65 -12.37 -26.13
CA ARG A 6 8.66 -13.37 -25.77
C ARG A 6 10.03 -13.07 -26.40
N ASP A 7 10.06 -12.46 -27.59
CA ASP A 7 11.31 -12.12 -28.29
C ASP A 7 11.94 -10.83 -27.74
N PHE A 8 11.12 -9.92 -27.19
CA PHE A 8 11.62 -8.74 -26.52
C PHE A 8 12.34 -9.08 -25.19
N LEU A 9 11.79 -10.02 -24.42
CA LEU A 9 12.43 -10.49 -23.18
C LEU A 9 13.75 -11.27 -23.46
N LYS A 10 13.81 -12.01 -24.58
CA LYS A 10 15.07 -12.65 -25.01
C LYS A 10 16.12 -11.66 -25.52
N LYS A 11 15.71 -10.57 -26.17
CA LYS A 11 16.62 -9.54 -26.65
C LYS A 11 17.12 -8.60 -25.56
N GLY A 12 16.36 -8.38 -24.48
CA GLY A 12 16.80 -7.66 -23.30
C GLY A 12 17.90 -8.36 -22.49
N ALA A 13 18.07 -9.67 -22.66
CA ALA A 13 19.14 -10.46 -22.05
C ALA A 13 20.44 -10.49 -22.89
N LEU A 14 20.44 -9.90 -24.09
CA LEU A 14 21.55 -9.95 -25.04
C LEU A 14 22.03 -8.56 -25.50
N GLY A 15 21.85 -7.54 -24.66
CA GLY A 15 22.35 -6.16 -24.89
C GLY A 15 23.79 -5.91 -24.45
N THR A 16 24.61 -6.93 -24.28
CA THR A 16 26.07 -6.80 -24.27
C THR A 16 26.56 -7.08 -25.70
N ALA A 17 26.70 -6.02 -26.49
CA ALA A 17 27.37 -6.10 -27.78
C ALA A 17 28.79 -6.60 -27.56
N ALA A 18 29.06 -7.86 -27.94
CA ALA A 18 30.39 -8.39 -28.12
C ALA A 18 31.02 -7.70 -29.33
N ILE A 19 31.86 -6.72 -29.08
CA ILE A 19 32.86 -6.30 -30.06
C ILE A 19 33.92 -7.39 -30.03
N ALA A 20 33.86 -8.29 -30.99
CA ALA A 20 34.92 -9.23 -31.26
C ALA A 20 36.12 -8.46 -31.87
N LEU A 21 37.07 -8.13 -31.03
CA LEU A 21 38.43 -7.78 -31.46
C LEU A 21 39.34 -8.97 -31.12
N SER A 22 39.87 -9.55 -32.17
CA SER A 22 40.83 -10.65 -32.15
C SER A 22 42.12 -10.31 -31.40
N GLY A 23 42.58 -11.22 -30.52
CA GLY A 23 43.93 -11.26 -29.97
C GLY A 23 44.06 -10.92 -28.50
N SER A 24 44.53 -11.87 -27.77
CA SER A 24 45.16 -11.99 -26.43
C SER A 24 45.30 -10.81 -25.42
N THR A 25 44.65 -9.68 -25.63
CA THR A 25 44.62 -8.54 -24.67
C THR A 25 43.25 -8.35 -24.01
N SER A 26 42.23 -9.04 -24.43
CA SER A 26 40.85 -8.87 -23.92
C SER A 26 40.65 -9.38 -22.49
N GLY A 27 41.41 -10.40 -22.07
CA GLY A 27 41.31 -10.94 -20.70
C GLY A 27 41.87 -9.98 -19.62
N ALA A 28 42.97 -9.30 -19.96
CA ALA A 28 43.59 -8.35 -19.02
C ALA A 28 42.77 -7.05 -18.87
N VAL A 29 42.14 -6.57 -19.96
CA VAL A 29 41.29 -5.38 -19.90
C VAL A 29 39.97 -5.68 -19.18
N ALA A 30 39.36 -6.84 -19.41
CA ALA A 30 38.17 -7.27 -18.69
C ALA A 30 38.50 -7.45 -17.18
N GLY A 31 39.61 -8.09 -16.83
CA GLY A 31 40.06 -8.23 -15.45
C GLY A 31 40.41 -6.90 -14.76
N ILE A 32 40.97 -5.92 -15.50
CA ILE A 32 41.26 -4.57 -14.98
C ILE A 32 39.94 -3.78 -14.81
N LEU A 33 38.95 -3.97 -15.67
CA LEU A 33 37.62 -3.35 -15.54
C LEU A 33 36.81 -3.97 -14.38
N GLU A 34 36.91 -5.27 -14.16
CA GLU A 34 36.30 -5.95 -13.00
C GLU A 34 36.98 -5.52 -11.70
N SER A 35 38.32 -5.35 -11.68
CA SER A 35 39.05 -4.94 -10.47
C SER A 35 38.72 -3.53 -9.97
N ARG A 36 38.08 -2.67 -10.78
CA ARG A 36 37.64 -1.31 -10.41
C ARG A 36 36.16 -1.22 -10.01
N THR A 37 35.40 -2.29 -10.12
CA THR A 37 33.98 -2.30 -9.79
C THR A 37 33.79 -2.73 -8.33
N GLN A 38 33.27 -1.82 -7.51
CA GLN A 38 32.92 -2.11 -6.12
C GLN A 38 31.55 -2.79 -6.08
N LYS A 39 31.43 -3.83 -5.27
CA LYS A 39 30.20 -4.57 -5.00
C LYS A 39 29.69 -4.22 -3.60
N ILE A 40 28.62 -3.44 -3.51
CA ILE A 40 28.10 -2.89 -2.26
C ILE A 40 26.76 -3.55 -1.92
N PRO A 41 26.63 -4.21 -0.74
CA PRO A 41 25.36 -4.82 -0.32
C PRO A 41 24.35 -3.74 0.08
N HIS A 42 23.08 -3.97 -0.32
CA HIS A 42 21.97 -3.11 0.01
C HIS A 42 20.64 -3.90 0.04
N ALA A 43 19.57 -3.27 0.49
CA ALA A 43 18.26 -3.89 0.56
C ALA A 43 17.14 -2.92 0.18
N SER A 44 16.02 -3.47 -0.28
CA SER A 44 14.84 -2.70 -0.69
C SER A 44 13.55 -3.48 -0.41
N HIS A 45 12.40 -2.85 -0.66
CA HIS A 45 11.08 -3.53 -0.67
C HIS A 45 10.96 -4.62 -1.76
N PHE A 46 11.94 -4.74 -2.65
CA PHE A 46 11.96 -5.71 -3.76
C PHE A 46 12.98 -6.83 -3.56
N GLY A 47 13.64 -6.88 -2.42
CA GLY A 47 14.65 -7.86 -2.04
C GLY A 47 16.00 -7.25 -1.74
N ALA A 48 16.91 -8.11 -1.26
CA ALA A 48 18.31 -7.77 -1.01
C ALA A 48 19.14 -7.88 -2.31
N PHE A 49 20.09 -6.99 -2.49
CA PHE A 49 20.88 -6.91 -3.72
C PHE A 49 22.30 -6.39 -3.48
N TYR A 50 23.13 -6.57 -4.49
CA TYR A 50 24.43 -5.91 -4.62
C TYR A 50 24.34 -4.84 -5.68
N ALA A 51 24.73 -3.62 -5.33
CA ALA A 51 24.95 -2.56 -6.30
C ALA A 51 26.42 -2.60 -6.78
N HIS A 52 26.63 -2.64 -8.08
CA HIS A 52 27.93 -2.62 -8.72
C HIS A 52 28.25 -1.17 -9.10
N VAL A 53 29.28 -0.60 -8.48
CA VAL A 53 29.64 0.81 -8.64
C VAL A 53 31.01 0.92 -9.29
N ARG A 54 31.08 1.76 -10.33
CA ARG A 54 32.32 2.10 -11.02
C ARG A 54 32.36 3.60 -11.28
N ASP A 55 33.46 4.24 -10.89
CA ASP A 55 33.63 5.68 -11.01
C ASP A 55 32.50 6.52 -10.38
N GLY A 56 31.99 6.05 -9.22
CA GLY A 56 30.91 6.70 -8.49
C GLY A 56 29.51 6.55 -9.10
N LYS A 57 29.34 5.70 -10.11
CA LYS A 57 28.06 5.43 -10.79
C LYS A 57 27.65 3.98 -10.64
N ILE A 58 26.36 3.75 -10.43
CA ILE A 58 25.80 2.40 -10.43
C ILE A 58 25.80 1.89 -11.87
N VAL A 59 26.51 0.79 -12.14
CA VAL A 59 26.61 0.18 -13.47
C VAL A 59 25.73 -1.06 -13.61
N ASP A 60 25.40 -1.73 -12.50
CA ASP A 60 24.47 -2.86 -12.46
C ASP A 60 23.94 -3.07 -11.04
N ILE A 61 22.84 -3.81 -10.92
CA ILE A 61 22.27 -4.33 -9.69
C ILE A 61 22.01 -5.83 -9.86
N THR A 62 22.55 -6.64 -8.95
CA THR A 62 22.31 -8.09 -8.92
C THR A 62 21.72 -8.53 -7.59
N SER A 63 20.74 -9.43 -7.60
CA SER A 63 20.11 -9.93 -6.38
C SER A 63 21.08 -10.75 -5.52
N GLN A 64 20.88 -10.71 -4.19
CA GLN A 64 21.58 -11.58 -3.24
C GLN A 64 20.82 -12.91 -3.15
N LEU A 65 21.22 -13.91 -3.96
CA LEU A 65 20.50 -15.19 -4.08
C LEU A 65 20.50 -16.03 -2.80
N ASP A 66 21.45 -15.84 -1.91
CA ASP A 66 21.50 -16.44 -0.57
C ASP A 66 20.49 -15.80 0.39
N SER A 67 19.99 -14.61 0.04
CA SER A 67 19.04 -13.83 0.82
C SER A 67 17.64 -13.79 0.19
N ASP A 68 17.54 -14.00 -1.12
CA ASP A 68 16.31 -13.90 -1.91
C ASP A 68 16.21 -15.10 -2.86
N ALA A 69 15.31 -16.04 -2.54
CA ALA A 69 15.16 -17.30 -3.26
C ALA A 69 14.60 -17.11 -4.68
N ASN A 70 13.68 -16.16 -4.86
CA ASN A 70 12.96 -15.92 -6.12
C ASN A 70 12.94 -14.42 -6.47
N PRO A 71 14.11 -13.82 -6.80
CA PRO A 71 14.25 -12.39 -6.92
C PRO A 71 13.41 -11.79 -8.05
N THR A 72 12.87 -10.60 -7.80
CA THR A 72 12.08 -9.85 -8.78
C THR A 72 12.96 -8.96 -9.68
N VAL A 73 12.52 -8.78 -10.91
CA VAL A 73 13.16 -7.84 -11.87
C VAL A 73 13.12 -6.37 -11.40
N MET A 74 12.24 -6.03 -10.48
CA MET A 74 12.06 -4.66 -9.97
C MET A 74 13.30 -4.14 -9.22
N THR A 75 14.11 -5.00 -8.61
CA THR A 75 15.39 -4.62 -7.98
C THR A 75 16.33 -3.90 -8.96
N ARG A 76 16.38 -4.32 -10.20
CA ARG A 76 17.25 -3.72 -11.25
C ARG A 76 16.83 -2.28 -11.59
N ALA A 77 15.54 -1.95 -11.46
CA ALA A 77 15.04 -0.61 -11.73
C ALA A 77 15.45 0.43 -10.67
N LEU A 78 15.99 0.00 -9.54
CA LEU A 78 16.47 0.90 -8.50
C LEU A 78 17.66 1.76 -8.95
N ALA A 79 18.45 1.30 -9.92
CA ALA A 79 19.57 2.07 -10.48
C ALA A 79 19.10 3.40 -11.09
N ASP A 80 17.96 3.40 -11.79
CA ASP A 80 17.41 4.60 -12.44
C ASP A 80 17.02 5.68 -11.43
N ARG A 81 16.69 5.29 -10.20
CA ARG A 81 16.11 6.21 -9.21
C ARG A 81 17.01 7.38 -8.84
N VAL A 82 18.32 7.22 -8.93
CA VAL A 82 19.30 8.27 -8.59
C VAL A 82 19.40 9.34 -9.69
N THR A 83 19.32 8.93 -10.96
CA THR A 83 19.68 9.76 -12.12
C THR A 83 18.51 10.09 -13.05
N THR A 84 17.27 9.65 -12.74
CA THR A 84 16.08 9.96 -13.56
C THR A 84 15.86 11.46 -13.75
N ASP A 85 15.36 11.88 -14.90
CA ASP A 85 15.04 13.28 -15.21
C ASP A 85 14.04 13.92 -14.24
N SER A 86 13.18 13.09 -13.62
CA SER A 86 12.24 13.55 -12.60
C SER A 86 12.88 13.93 -11.26
N ARG A 87 14.20 13.84 -11.11
CA ARG A 87 14.93 14.12 -9.87
C ARG A 87 14.77 15.57 -9.42
N VAL A 88 14.45 15.79 -8.13
CA VAL A 88 14.56 17.10 -7.48
C VAL A 88 16.04 17.34 -7.20
N LYS A 89 16.61 18.34 -7.85
CA LYS A 89 18.07 18.57 -7.86
C LYS A 89 18.55 19.54 -6.79
N TYR A 90 17.72 20.48 -6.40
CA TYR A 90 17.99 21.53 -5.44
C TYR A 90 16.72 22.01 -4.76
N PRO A 91 16.81 22.76 -3.63
CA PRO A 91 15.62 23.36 -3.02
C PRO A 91 14.92 24.28 -4.00
N ALA A 92 13.62 24.16 -4.10
CA ALA A 92 12.80 24.92 -5.04
C ALA A 92 11.54 25.47 -4.36
N VAL A 93 11.21 26.71 -4.70
CA VAL A 93 10.04 27.41 -4.17
C VAL A 93 9.17 27.86 -5.33
N ARG A 94 7.86 27.64 -5.20
CA ARG A 94 6.87 28.08 -6.18
C ARG A 94 6.93 29.61 -6.32
N LYS A 95 6.96 30.12 -7.55
CA LYS A 95 7.24 31.52 -7.85
C LYS A 95 6.34 32.51 -7.11
N SER A 96 5.01 32.38 -7.23
CA SER A 96 4.10 33.32 -6.56
C SER A 96 4.15 33.21 -5.02
N TYR A 97 4.52 32.05 -4.46
CA TYR A 97 4.76 31.91 -3.04
C TYR A 97 6.02 32.67 -2.60
N LEU A 98 7.11 32.56 -3.36
CA LEU A 98 8.35 33.29 -3.13
C LEU A 98 8.12 34.82 -3.21
N GLU A 99 7.24 35.27 -4.12
CA GLU A 99 6.88 36.69 -4.26
C GLU A 99 5.89 37.18 -3.17
N GLY A 100 5.57 36.37 -2.17
CA GLY A 100 4.64 36.70 -1.08
C GLY A 100 3.17 36.84 -1.49
N LYS A 101 2.82 36.42 -2.72
CA LYS A 101 1.45 36.56 -3.26
C LYS A 101 0.50 35.42 -2.79
N GLY A 102 1.00 34.37 -2.20
CA GLY A 102 0.21 33.30 -1.59
C GLY A 102 -0.84 32.60 -2.49
N ARG A 103 -0.70 32.65 -3.82
CA ARG A 103 -1.65 32.18 -4.83
C ARG A 103 -1.77 30.66 -4.86
N GLY A 104 -2.50 30.09 -3.90
CA GLY A 104 -2.73 28.63 -3.83
C GLY A 104 -3.44 28.04 -5.07
N ASP A 105 -4.25 28.86 -5.77
CA ASP A 105 -4.91 28.51 -7.03
C ASP A 105 -3.93 28.23 -8.18
N LEU A 106 -2.68 28.70 -8.08
CA LEU A 106 -1.62 28.46 -9.06
C LEU A 106 -0.80 27.18 -8.77
N ARG A 107 -1.06 26.46 -7.68
CA ARG A 107 -0.38 25.18 -7.40
C ARG A 107 -0.61 24.17 -8.52
N GLY A 108 0.48 23.58 -9.00
CA GLY A 108 0.48 22.68 -10.15
C GLY A 108 0.40 23.34 -11.51
N LYS A 109 0.42 24.69 -11.60
CA LYS A 109 0.26 25.47 -12.84
C LYS A 109 1.44 26.37 -13.17
N GLU A 110 2.22 26.79 -12.20
CA GLU A 110 3.31 27.74 -12.38
C GLU A 110 4.70 27.13 -12.20
N GLU A 111 5.70 27.92 -12.55
CA GLU A 111 7.10 27.55 -12.42
C GLU A 111 7.59 27.63 -10.96
N PHE A 112 8.67 26.89 -10.69
CA PHE A 112 9.44 26.96 -9.47
C PHE A 112 10.69 27.82 -9.67
N VAL A 113 11.26 28.26 -8.55
CA VAL A 113 12.52 29.01 -8.50
C VAL A 113 13.49 28.22 -7.62
N ARG A 114 14.70 27.98 -8.10
CA ARG A 114 15.79 27.45 -7.29
C ARG A 114 16.19 28.47 -6.23
N VAL A 115 16.34 28.04 -4.98
CA VAL A 115 16.76 28.86 -3.84
C VAL A 115 17.86 28.15 -3.07
N SER A 116 18.52 28.86 -2.14
CA SER A 116 19.47 28.25 -1.21
C SER A 116 18.74 27.35 -0.19
N TRP A 117 19.48 26.41 0.43
CA TRP A 117 18.95 25.58 1.51
C TRP A 117 18.45 26.44 2.68
N ASP A 118 19.22 27.42 3.12
CA ASP A 118 18.82 28.31 4.22
C ASP A 118 17.53 29.03 3.94
N THR A 119 17.41 29.55 2.75
CA THR A 119 16.20 30.21 2.29
C THR A 119 14.95 29.30 2.36
N ALA A 120 15.04 28.10 1.80
CA ALA A 120 13.91 27.18 1.82
C ALA A 120 13.55 26.74 3.26
N LEU A 121 14.58 26.51 4.11
CA LEU A 121 14.39 26.16 5.51
C LEU A 121 13.75 27.28 6.32
N ASP A 122 14.17 28.54 6.10
CA ASP A 122 13.64 29.69 6.80
C ASP A 122 12.19 29.95 6.38
N LEU A 123 11.86 29.84 5.09
CA LEU A 123 10.48 29.94 4.61
C LEU A 123 9.59 28.85 5.21
N ALA A 124 10.05 27.59 5.25
CA ALA A 124 9.28 26.49 5.85
C ALA A 124 9.09 26.68 7.36
N ALA A 125 10.15 27.07 8.09
CA ALA A 125 10.06 27.34 9.52
C ALA A 125 9.13 28.51 9.84
N ASN A 126 9.19 29.59 9.09
CA ASN A 126 8.31 30.76 9.25
C ASN A 126 6.84 30.39 8.95
N ALA A 127 6.58 29.58 7.94
CA ALA A 127 5.24 29.08 7.64
C ALA A 127 4.65 28.23 8.79
N ILE A 128 5.47 27.35 9.39
CA ILE A 128 5.07 26.58 10.58
C ILE A 128 4.77 27.52 11.75
N LYS A 129 5.66 28.47 12.06
CA LYS A 129 5.45 29.46 13.15
C LYS A 129 4.20 30.32 12.91
N LYS A 130 3.91 30.69 11.65
CA LYS A 130 2.69 31.41 11.27
C LYS A 130 1.45 30.59 11.58
N ALA A 131 1.42 29.32 11.17
CA ALA A 131 0.31 28.42 11.46
C ALA A 131 0.12 28.22 12.98
N GLN A 132 1.22 28.05 13.73
CA GLN A 132 1.18 27.99 15.20
C GLN A 132 0.58 29.23 15.83
N LYS A 133 0.90 30.41 15.32
CA LYS A 133 0.36 31.69 15.82
C LYS A 133 -1.14 31.84 15.49
N SER A 134 -1.57 31.38 14.32
CA SER A 134 -2.96 31.50 13.83
C SER A 134 -3.92 30.55 14.55
N GLY A 135 -3.61 29.27 14.58
CA GLY A 135 -4.52 28.20 15.07
C GLY A 135 -3.85 27.18 15.98
N GLY A 136 -2.69 27.50 16.56
CA GLY A 136 -1.92 26.54 17.33
C GLY A 136 -1.39 25.39 16.46
N ASN A 137 -0.94 24.33 17.11
CA ASN A 137 -0.42 23.17 16.41
C ASN A 137 -1.50 22.34 15.68
N GLU A 138 -2.78 22.58 15.94
CA GLU A 138 -3.89 21.99 15.19
C GLU A 138 -4.05 22.58 13.78
N ALA A 139 -3.48 23.78 13.52
CA ALA A 139 -3.41 24.34 12.17
C ALA A 139 -2.34 23.67 11.28
N ILE A 140 -1.55 22.76 11.84
CA ILE A 140 -0.49 22.02 11.16
C ILE A 140 -0.94 20.58 10.91
N TYR A 141 -0.88 20.12 9.66
CA TYR A 141 -1.12 18.73 9.28
C TYR A 141 0.17 18.05 8.81
N ASN A 142 0.57 17.00 9.53
CA ASN A 142 1.62 16.10 9.09
C ASN A 142 1.03 15.02 8.18
N ALA A 143 1.11 15.24 6.88
CA ALA A 143 0.62 14.35 5.83
C ALA A 143 1.66 13.31 5.39
N SER A 144 2.74 13.13 6.14
CA SER A 144 3.82 12.19 5.82
C SER A 144 3.37 10.75 5.99
N TYR A 145 2.75 10.17 4.96
CA TYR A 145 2.34 8.77 4.88
C TYR A 145 3.33 7.99 4.02
N SER A 146 4.56 7.82 4.53
CA SER A 146 5.70 7.25 3.80
C SER A 146 6.14 5.88 4.31
N VAL A 147 5.19 5.10 4.81
CA VAL A 147 5.44 3.76 5.37
C VAL A 147 6.10 2.79 4.38
N TRP A 148 5.84 2.98 3.09
CA TRP A 148 6.41 2.22 1.97
C TRP A 148 7.55 2.94 1.23
N SER A 149 8.14 4.00 1.76
CA SER A 149 9.25 4.71 1.11
C SER A 149 10.49 3.83 0.94
N HIS A 150 10.83 3.08 1.98
CA HIS A 150 11.93 2.10 2.02
C HIS A 150 11.82 1.22 3.27
N PRO A 151 12.48 0.03 3.31
CA PRO A 151 12.39 -0.88 4.45
C PRO A 151 13.25 -0.46 5.66
N GLY A 152 14.14 0.53 5.53
CA GLY A 152 15.08 0.96 6.56
C GLY A 152 14.43 1.64 7.77
N ALA A 153 15.24 1.92 8.80
CA ALA A 153 14.80 2.49 10.06
C ALA A 153 14.51 4.01 9.99
N PHE A 154 15.14 4.73 9.03
CA PHE A 154 15.02 6.20 8.90
C PHE A 154 13.88 6.59 7.98
N LYS A 155 12.68 6.04 8.20
CA LYS A 155 11.49 6.36 7.40
C LYS A 155 11.09 7.83 7.55
N PRO A 156 10.81 8.56 6.46
CA PRO A 156 10.49 9.98 6.50
C PRO A 156 9.29 10.34 7.40
N ASN A 157 8.24 9.49 7.46
CA ASN A 157 7.09 9.71 8.35
C ASN A 157 7.47 9.64 9.84
N VAL A 158 8.43 8.78 10.20
CA VAL A 158 8.93 8.67 11.57
C VAL A 158 9.74 9.92 11.94
N LEU A 159 10.58 10.38 11.02
CA LEU A 159 11.41 11.58 11.20
C LEU A 159 10.56 12.85 11.28
N ALA A 160 9.55 13.00 10.41
CA ALA A 160 8.59 14.09 10.47
C ALA A 160 7.80 14.10 11.78
N GLY A 161 7.26 12.95 12.21
CA GLY A 161 6.57 12.81 13.50
C GLY A 161 7.47 13.17 14.67
N ARG A 162 8.73 12.72 14.62
CA ARG A 162 9.74 13.07 15.65
C ARG A 162 10.01 14.57 15.70
N PHE A 163 10.11 15.26 14.54
CA PHE A 163 10.29 16.71 14.48
C PHE A 163 9.08 17.44 15.07
N PHE A 164 7.87 17.16 14.60
CA PHE A 164 6.68 17.83 15.10
C PHE A 164 6.46 17.61 16.59
N ASN A 165 6.75 16.43 17.12
CA ASN A 165 6.66 16.16 18.55
C ASN A 165 7.57 17.06 19.41
N GLN A 166 8.69 17.59 18.86
CA GLN A 166 9.57 18.52 19.56
C GLN A 166 9.09 19.98 19.52
N ILE A 167 8.14 20.31 18.67
CA ILE A 167 7.62 21.67 18.51
C ILE A 167 6.13 21.80 18.87
N GLY A 168 5.58 20.84 19.63
CA GLY A 168 4.20 20.88 20.14
C GLY A 168 3.24 19.90 19.49
N GLY A 169 3.66 19.12 18.52
CA GLY A 169 2.84 18.15 17.80
C GLY A 169 2.23 18.72 16.51
N ALA A 170 1.43 17.93 15.85
CA ALA A 170 0.66 18.28 14.66
C ALA A 170 -0.53 17.32 14.52
N VAL A 171 -1.56 17.71 13.77
CA VAL A 171 -2.61 16.78 13.34
C VAL A 171 -1.97 15.71 12.47
N ALA A 172 -2.28 14.45 12.71
CA ALA A 172 -1.69 13.30 12.02
C ALA A 172 -2.76 12.37 11.44
N THR A 173 -2.31 11.34 10.73
CA THR A 173 -3.19 10.35 10.10
C THR A 173 -3.48 9.20 11.08
N ALA A 174 -4.75 8.79 11.16
CA ALA A 174 -5.21 7.58 11.85
C ALA A 174 -5.54 6.48 10.86
N GLY A 175 -5.25 5.24 11.23
CA GLY A 175 -5.51 4.08 10.36
C GLY A 175 -4.61 4.06 9.13
N GLU A 176 -5.05 3.36 8.12
CA GLU A 176 -4.25 3.12 6.92
C GLU A 176 -5.13 2.80 5.71
N TYR A 177 -4.52 2.78 4.50
CA TYR A 177 -5.22 2.40 3.28
C TYR A 177 -5.25 0.88 3.09
N SER A 178 -4.28 0.15 3.64
CA SER A 178 -4.08 -1.29 3.41
C SER A 178 -5.22 -2.13 3.95
N ASN A 179 -5.52 -1.99 5.26
CA ASN A 179 -6.58 -2.73 5.96
C ASN A 179 -7.30 -1.87 7.00
N GLY A 180 -7.49 -0.60 6.71
CA GLY A 180 -8.11 0.38 7.62
C GLY A 180 -9.55 0.04 8.02
N ALA A 181 -10.25 -0.78 7.24
CA ALA A 181 -11.58 -1.27 7.58
C ALA A 181 -11.53 -2.57 8.42
N ALA A 182 -10.85 -3.59 7.94
CA ALA A 182 -10.83 -4.93 8.54
C ALA A 182 -10.07 -4.99 9.87
N GLY A 183 -8.87 -4.40 9.95
CA GLY A 183 -8.03 -4.51 11.15
C GLY A 183 -8.71 -4.06 12.45
N PRO A 184 -9.42 -2.90 12.49
CA PRO A 184 -10.19 -2.52 13.66
C PRO A 184 -11.33 -3.48 14.03
N VAL A 185 -11.97 -4.10 13.04
CA VAL A 185 -13.03 -5.11 13.24
C VAL A 185 -12.42 -6.38 13.80
N ASN A 186 -11.39 -6.92 13.18
CA ASN A 186 -10.71 -8.14 13.61
C ASN A 186 -10.21 -8.04 15.06
N THR A 187 -9.70 -6.86 15.46
CA THR A 187 -9.28 -6.62 16.87
C THR A 187 -10.42 -6.82 17.86
N THR A 188 -11.65 -6.50 17.50
CA THR A 188 -12.82 -6.72 18.38
C THR A 188 -13.34 -8.16 18.24
N VAL A 189 -13.31 -8.73 17.03
CA VAL A 189 -13.91 -10.04 16.72
C VAL A 189 -13.05 -11.21 17.23
N VAL A 190 -11.73 -11.13 17.07
CA VAL A 190 -10.78 -12.20 17.46
C VAL A 190 -9.64 -11.72 18.38
N GLY A 191 -9.70 -10.48 18.83
CA GLY A 191 -8.73 -9.93 19.80
C GLY A 191 -7.38 -9.53 19.23
N ASP A 192 -7.21 -9.59 17.91
CA ASP A 192 -6.00 -9.26 17.16
C ASP A 192 -6.36 -8.66 15.81
N MET A 193 -5.47 -7.87 15.22
CA MET A 193 -5.69 -7.33 13.87
C MET A 193 -5.68 -8.42 12.79
N GLU A 194 -5.16 -9.60 13.08
CA GLU A 194 -4.96 -10.75 12.20
C GLU A 194 -4.03 -10.48 11.01
N VAL A 195 -4.22 -9.37 10.34
CA VAL A 195 -3.53 -8.97 9.11
C VAL A 195 -2.02 -8.72 9.28
N TYR A 196 -1.52 -8.57 10.52
CA TYR A 196 -0.10 -8.41 10.82
C TYR A 196 0.42 -9.47 11.80
N SER A 197 -0.39 -10.47 12.09
CA SER A 197 -0.02 -11.56 12.98
C SER A 197 0.55 -12.74 12.22
N ILE A 198 1.44 -13.51 12.86
CA ILE A 198 2.00 -14.74 12.29
C ILE A 198 0.84 -15.66 11.86
N GLN A 199 0.85 -16.08 10.62
CA GLN A 199 -0.14 -16.95 10.01
C GLN A 199 0.21 -18.42 10.27
N THR A 200 -0.73 -19.35 10.04
CA THR A 200 -0.45 -20.79 10.03
C THR A 200 0.70 -21.11 9.08
N ALA A 201 1.70 -21.84 9.55
CA ALA A 201 2.91 -22.14 8.80
C ALA A 201 2.61 -22.88 7.48
N HIS A 202 3.38 -22.57 6.44
CA HIS A 202 3.26 -23.25 5.14
C HIS A 202 3.32 -24.77 5.26
N GLU A 203 4.18 -25.30 6.14
CA GLU A 203 4.34 -26.73 6.38
C GLU A 203 3.05 -27.36 6.91
N GLN A 204 2.28 -26.65 7.74
CA GLN A 204 1.00 -27.12 8.26
C GLN A 204 -0.11 -27.10 7.19
N ILE A 205 -0.06 -26.14 6.28
CA ILE A 205 -0.96 -26.06 5.13
C ILE A 205 -0.64 -27.19 4.15
N ILE A 206 0.63 -27.39 3.79
CA ILE A 206 1.08 -28.46 2.87
C ILE A 206 0.66 -29.85 3.38
N ALA A 207 0.88 -30.11 4.67
CA ALA A 207 0.62 -31.43 5.24
C ALA A 207 -0.86 -31.75 5.42
N ASN A 208 -1.71 -30.78 5.65
CA ASN A 208 -3.08 -31.01 6.13
C ASN A 208 -4.19 -30.49 5.21
N THR A 209 -4.00 -29.38 4.50
CA THR A 209 -5.06 -28.75 3.70
C THR A 209 -5.42 -29.60 2.49
N LYS A 210 -6.71 -29.75 2.22
CA LYS A 210 -7.25 -30.40 1.03
C LYS A 210 -7.90 -29.40 0.08
N VAL A 211 -8.51 -28.37 0.63
CA VAL A 211 -9.16 -27.29 -0.13
C VAL A 211 -8.63 -25.94 0.36
N MET A 212 -8.15 -25.13 -0.56
CA MET A 212 -7.80 -23.73 -0.29
C MET A 212 -8.77 -22.82 -1.05
N VAL A 213 -9.50 -21.99 -0.31
CA VAL A 213 -10.39 -20.99 -0.89
C VAL A 213 -9.65 -19.65 -0.89
N LEU A 214 -9.27 -19.17 -2.07
CA LEU A 214 -8.68 -17.85 -2.27
C LEU A 214 -9.81 -16.84 -2.48
N TRP A 215 -10.08 -16.02 -1.49
CA TRP A 215 -11.12 -15.01 -1.60
C TRP A 215 -10.50 -13.64 -1.88
N GLY A 216 -10.59 -13.18 -3.13
CA GLY A 216 -9.97 -11.94 -3.58
C GLY A 216 -8.45 -11.91 -3.48
N ALA A 217 -7.77 -13.08 -3.55
CA ALA A 217 -6.36 -13.20 -3.23
C ALA A 217 -5.48 -13.49 -4.46
N ASP A 218 -4.39 -12.73 -4.63
CA ASP A 218 -3.37 -12.93 -5.66
C ASP A 218 -1.97 -13.05 -5.05
N LEU A 219 -1.65 -14.23 -4.49
CA LEU A 219 -0.43 -14.51 -3.73
C LEU A 219 0.83 -14.31 -4.56
N TYR A 220 0.84 -14.77 -5.82
CA TYR A 220 2.00 -14.65 -6.72
C TYR A 220 2.28 -13.22 -7.15
N LYS A 221 1.26 -12.36 -7.20
CA LYS A 221 1.42 -10.97 -7.59
C LYS A 221 1.85 -10.09 -6.43
N THR A 222 1.21 -10.24 -5.27
CA THR A 222 1.35 -9.30 -4.17
C THR A 222 2.59 -9.55 -3.32
N ASN A 223 3.09 -10.79 -3.24
CA ASN A 223 4.35 -11.11 -2.55
C ASN A 223 5.63 -10.74 -3.33
N ARG A 224 5.53 -10.08 -4.50
CA ARG A 224 6.71 -9.59 -5.24
C ARG A 224 7.43 -8.44 -4.57
N GLY A 225 6.82 -7.81 -3.59
CA GLY A 225 7.40 -6.80 -2.76
C GLY A 225 6.94 -6.94 -1.33
N GLY A 226 7.77 -6.54 -0.37
CA GLY A 226 7.46 -6.59 1.06
C GLY A 226 7.59 -5.24 1.73
N TYR A 227 6.91 -5.05 2.86
CA TYR A 227 7.07 -3.87 3.72
C TYR A 227 8.48 -3.84 4.36
N SER A 228 8.98 -5.02 4.71
CA SER A 228 10.37 -5.25 5.08
C SER A 228 11.16 -5.72 3.85
N VAL A 229 12.34 -6.31 4.02
CA VAL A 229 13.12 -6.85 2.89
C VAL A 229 12.63 -8.27 2.57
N PRO A 230 11.98 -8.51 1.42
CA PRO A 230 11.46 -9.83 1.09
C PRO A 230 12.57 -10.82 0.75
N ASN A 231 12.33 -12.09 1.09
CA ASN A 231 13.16 -13.24 0.74
C ASN A 231 12.52 -14.14 -0.32
N HIS A 232 11.26 -13.88 -0.67
CA HIS A 232 10.44 -14.56 -1.68
C HIS A 232 10.39 -16.12 -1.56
N ARG A 233 10.61 -16.70 -0.36
CA ARG A 233 10.53 -18.15 -0.12
C ARG A 233 9.11 -18.68 -0.21
N CYS A 234 8.11 -17.85 0.03
CA CYS A 234 6.72 -18.25 -0.11
C CYS A 234 6.40 -18.84 -1.50
N TYR A 235 7.13 -18.44 -2.56
CA TYR A 235 6.95 -19.05 -3.88
C TYR A 235 7.34 -20.53 -3.92
N ASP A 236 8.37 -20.93 -3.19
CA ASP A 236 8.75 -22.35 -3.06
C ASP A 236 7.64 -23.11 -2.34
N ALA A 237 7.04 -22.54 -1.29
CA ALA A 237 5.90 -23.14 -0.60
C ALA A 237 4.67 -23.29 -1.51
N TYR A 238 4.42 -22.35 -2.42
CA TYR A 238 3.30 -22.45 -3.37
C TYR A 238 3.52 -23.60 -4.38
N GLU A 239 4.76 -23.90 -4.77
CA GLU A 239 5.06 -25.10 -5.57
C GLU A 239 4.80 -26.39 -4.78
N GLU A 240 5.10 -26.41 -3.48
CA GLU A 240 4.77 -27.55 -2.63
C GLU A 240 3.24 -27.72 -2.44
N TYR A 241 2.45 -26.62 -2.40
CA TYR A 241 0.97 -26.74 -2.40
C TYR A 241 0.46 -27.46 -3.64
N LYS A 242 1.02 -27.17 -4.83
CA LYS A 242 0.68 -27.88 -6.08
C LYS A 242 1.03 -29.37 -6.00
N LYS A 243 2.23 -29.69 -5.49
CA LYS A 243 2.69 -31.10 -5.32
C LYS A 243 1.85 -31.86 -4.32
N ALA A 244 1.39 -31.22 -3.25
CA ALA A 244 0.49 -31.79 -2.26
C ALA A 244 -0.94 -32.05 -2.78
N GLY A 245 -1.25 -31.57 -3.99
CA GLY A 245 -2.55 -31.74 -4.63
C GLY A 245 -3.67 -30.96 -3.95
N ILE A 246 -3.36 -29.83 -3.31
CA ILE A 246 -4.36 -28.96 -2.69
C ILE A 246 -5.28 -28.40 -3.79
N LYS A 247 -6.58 -28.69 -3.67
CA LYS A 247 -7.60 -28.12 -4.55
C LYS A 247 -7.78 -26.64 -4.26
N VAL A 248 -7.57 -25.79 -5.25
CA VAL A 248 -7.71 -24.33 -5.09
C VAL A 248 -9.00 -23.85 -5.75
N VAL A 249 -9.80 -23.10 -5.02
CA VAL A 249 -10.98 -22.38 -5.51
C VAL A 249 -10.70 -20.89 -5.39
N LEU A 250 -10.83 -20.15 -6.50
CA LEU A 250 -10.64 -18.71 -6.56
C LEU A 250 -12.00 -18.01 -6.68
N ILE A 251 -12.33 -17.18 -5.71
CA ILE A 251 -13.51 -16.29 -5.73
C ILE A 251 -13.03 -14.87 -5.99
N ASP A 252 -13.16 -14.40 -7.22
CA ASP A 252 -12.62 -13.09 -7.66
C ASP A 252 -13.27 -12.70 -9.00
N PRO A 253 -13.53 -11.42 -9.28
CA PRO A 253 -13.93 -10.97 -10.62
C PRO A 253 -12.82 -11.14 -11.67
N ILE A 254 -11.57 -11.34 -11.24
CA ILE A 254 -10.40 -11.54 -12.10
C ILE A 254 -9.85 -12.95 -11.88
N TYR A 255 -9.55 -13.67 -12.96
CA TYR A 255 -8.74 -14.88 -12.89
C TYR A 255 -7.28 -14.48 -12.68
N THR A 256 -6.90 -14.32 -11.40
CA THR A 256 -5.66 -13.73 -10.96
C THR A 256 -4.43 -14.52 -11.40
N THR A 257 -3.22 -13.95 -11.27
CA THR A 257 -1.97 -14.69 -11.51
C THR A 257 -1.93 -15.97 -10.70
N THR A 258 -2.33 -15.90 -9.42
CA THR A 258 -2.41 -17.07 -8.54
C THR A 258 -3.42 -18.09 -9.02
N GLY A 259 -4.60 -17.66 -9.47
CA GLY A 259 -5.59 -18.55 -10.04
C GLY A 259 -5.07 -19.31 -11.27
N GLN A 260 -4.33 -18.62 -12.13
CA GLN A 260 -3.71 -19.23 -13.32
C GLN A 260 -2.60 -20.22 -12.96
N GLU A 261 -1.72 -19.88 -12.01
CA GLU A 261 -0.62 -20.73 -11.56
C GLU A 261 -1.11 -22.02 -10.88
N PHE A 262 -2.16 -21.92 -10.06
CA PHE A 262 -2.79 -23.10 -9.43
C PHE A 262 -3.80 -23.83 -10.32
N LYS A 263 -4.16 -23.29 -11.49
CA LYS A 263 -5.29 -23.77 -12.31
C LYS A 263 -6.57 -23.89 -11.47
N ALA A 264 -6.84 -22.84 -10.67
CA ALA A 264 -7.92 -22.83 -9.71
C ALA A 264 -9.31 -22.91 -10.36
N ASP A 265 -10.27 -23.53 -9.68
CA ASP A 265 -11.68 -23.43 -10.02
C ASP A 265 -12.14 -21.98 -9.80
N TRP A 266 -12.46 -21.27 -10.88
CA TRP A 266 -12.74 -19.84 -10.82
C TRP A 266 -14.23 -19.54 -10.70
N ILE A 267 -14.63 -18.91 -9.59
CA ILE A 267 -15.97 -18.39 -9.33
C ILE A 267 -15.97 -16.88 -9.59
N LYS A 268 -16.63 -16.47 -10.69
CA LYS A 268 -16.67 -15.10 -11.23
C LYS A 268 -17.67 -14.22 -10.47
N ILE A 269 -17.39 -13.89 -9.22
CA ILE A 269 -18.31 -13.12 -8.39
C ILE A 269 -18.49 -11.67 -8.89
N ARG A 270 -19.70 -11.11 -8.71
CA ARG A 270 -19.95 -9.68 -8.90
C ARG A 270 -19.23 -8.89 -7.81
N PRO A 271 -18.37 -7.88 -8.11
CA PRO A 271 -17.69 -7.09 -7.09
C PRO A 271 -18.65 -6.43 -6.10
N GLY A 272 -18.32 -6.44 -4.80
CA GLY A 272 -19.11 -5.87 -3.71
C GLY A 272 -20.23 -6.76 -3.21
N SER A 273 -20.30 -8.01 -3.63
CA SER A 273 -21.32 -8.98 -3.18
C SER A 273 -20.75 -10.15 -2.37
N ASP A 274 -19.50 -10.10 -1.97
CA ASP A 274 -18.80 -11.15 -1.24
C ASP A 274 -19.54 -11.57 0.03
N VAL A 275 -19.99 -10.61 0.83
CA VAL A 275 -20.75 -10.84 2.07
C VAL A 275 -22.07 -11.53 1.77
N ALA A 276 -22.77 -11.15 0.68
CA ALA A 276 -24.02 -11.83 0.29
C ALA A 276 -23.79 -13.30 -0.06
N MET A 277 -22.68 -13.63 -0.74
CA MET A 277 -22.28 -15.01 -1.01
C MET A 277 -22.08 -15.80 0.28
N MET A 278 -21.29 -15.24 1.21
CA MET A 278 -21.04 -15.86 2.52
C MET A 278 -22.33 -16.06 3.32
N MET A 279 -23.26 -15.08 3.32
CA MET A 279 -24.56 -15.21 3.98
C MET A 279 -25.38 -16.35 3.38
N GLY A 280 -25.42 -16.48 2.03
CA GLY A 280 -26.08 -17.60 1.35
C GLY A 280 -25.50 -18.95 1.77
N MET A 281 -24.19 -19.08 1.80
CA MET A 281 -23.50 -20.30 2.22
C MET A 281 -23.77 -20.62 3.70
N MET A 282 -23.71 -19.64 4.60
CA MET A 282 -23.98 -19.81 6.03
C MET A 282 -25.45 -20.22 6.28
N ASN A 283 -26.41 -19.63 5.56
CA ASN A 283 -27.82 -20.00 5.63
C ASN A 283 -28.06 -21.45 5.19
N TYR A 284 -27.41 -21.86 4.07
CA TYR A 284 -27.45 -23.23 3.57
C TYR A 284 -26.88 -24.22 4.59
N LEU A 285 -25.70 -23.96 5.14
CA LEU A 285 -25.07 -24.80 6.16
C LEU A 285 -25.96 -24.94 7.39
N TYR A 286 -26.56 -23.85 7.85
CA TYR A 286 -27.48 -23.88 9.00
C TYR A 286 -28.73 -24.74 8.73
N LYS A 287 -29.43 -24.47 7.62
CA LYS A 287 -30.67 -25.15 7.29
C LYS A 287 -30.49 -26.66 6.96
N SER A 288 -29.37 -27.00 6.37
CA SER A 288 -29.00 -28.40 6.08
C SER A 288 -28.41 -29.16 7.28
N GLY A 289 -28.17 -28.46 8.40
CA GLY A 289 -27.57 -29.04 9.60
C GLY A 289 -26.08 -29.43 9.43
N LYS A 290 -25.41 -28.91 8.42
CA LYS A 290 -24.01 -29.21 8.09
C LYS A 290 -22.99 -28.31 8.79
N TYR A 291 -23.41 -27.41 9.68
CA TYR A 291 -22.51 -26.55 10.46
C TYR A 291 -22.04 -27.23 11.74
N ASP A 292 -20.86 -26.82 12.25
CA ASP A 292 -20.31 -27.33 13.51
C ASP A 292 -20.94 -26.62 14.71
N LYS A 293 -22.00 -27.22 15.26
CA LYS A 293 -22.74 -26.69 16.40
C LYS A 293 -21.88 -26.63 17.66
N GLU A 294 -21.07 -27.67 17.90
CA GLU A 294 -20.20 -27.75 19.10
C GLU A 294 -19.14 -26.65 19.09
N PHE A 295 -18.53 -26.40 17.91
CA PHE A 295 -17.59 -25.30 17.78
C PHE A 295 -18.23 -23.95 18.08
N LEU A 296 -19.42 -23.68 17.53
CA LEU A 296 -20.12 -22.42 17.76
C LEU A 296 -20.44 -22.20 19.24
N GLU A 297 -20.94 -23.21 19.95
CA GLU A 297 -21.29 -23.13 21.36
C GLU A 297 -20.06 -22.91 22.25
N LYS A 298 -18.98 -23.63 21.96
CA LYS A 298 -17.78 -23.61 22.81
C LYS A 298 -16.88 -22.39 22.55
N TYR A 299 -16.66 -22.00 21.28
CA TYR A 299 -15.61 -21.07 20.88
C TYR A 299 -16.13 -19.69 20.41
N THR A 300 -17.43 -19.53 20.22
CA THR A 300 -18.00 -18.27 19.75
C THR A 300 -18.97 -17.63 20.74
N HIS A 301 -19.25 -16.35 20.52
CA HIS A 301 -20.25 -15.57 21.24
C HIS A 301 -21.22 -14.92 20.26
N GLY A 302 -22.54 -15.01 20.55
CA GLY A 302 -23.56 -14.25 19.87
C GLY A 302 -24.01 -14.82 18.51
N PHE A 303 -23.78 -16.09 18.24
CA PHE A 303 -24.35 -16.73 17.05
C PHE A 303 -25.90 -16.72 17.07
N ASP A 304 -26.50 -16.91 18.23
CA ASP A 304 -27.94 -16.82 18.45
C ASP A 304 -28.51 -15.42 18.17
N GLN A 305 -27.74 -14.38 18.39
CA GLN A 305 -28.08 -12.98 18.10
C GLN A 305 -27.92 -12.65 16.59
N PHE A 306 -26.99 -13.29 15.89
CA PHE A 306 -26.82 -13.18 14.44
C PHE A 306 -27.83 -13.98 13.63
N LEU A 307 -28.22 -15.16 14.13
CA LEU A 307 -29.07 -16.12 13.43
C LEU A 307 -30.43 -15.54 12.96
N PRO A 308 -31.14 -14.70 13.74
CA PRO A 308 -32.39 -14.06 13.29
C PRO A 308 -32.21 -13.22 12.02
N TYR A 309 -31.10 -12.52 11.86
CA TYR A 309 -30.78 -11.81 10.62
C TYR A 309 -30.55 -12.77 9.45
N LEU A 310 -29.76 -13.82 9.65
CA LEU A 310 -29.44 -14.81 8.62
C LEU A 310 -30.74 -15.49 8.10
N LEU A 311 -31.69 -15.73 8.97
CA LEU A 311 -32.97 -16.36 8.65
C LEU A 311 -34.09 -15.38 8.24
N GLY A 312 -33.79 -14.10 8.08
CA GLY A 312 -34.74 -13.06 7.67
C GLY A 312 -35.78 -12.66 8.72
N LYS A 313 -35.57 -13.02 10.00
CA LYS A 313 -36.50 -12.68 11.08
C LYS A 313 -36.41 -11.21 11.50
N THR A 314 -35.33 -10.53 11.21
CA THR A 314 -35.10 -9.12 11.59
C THR A 314 -35.46 -8.14 10.49
N ASP A 315 -35.28 -8.51 9.22
CA ASP A 315 -35.45 -7.63 8.05
C ASP A 315 -36.40 -8.18 6.98
N GLY A 316 -37.04 -9.33 7.25
CA GLY A 316 -37.97 -9.96 6.32
C GLY A 316 -37.31 -10.69 5.13
N ILE A 317 -35.97 -10.74 5.07
CA ILE A 317 -35.22 -11.31 3.93
C ILE A 317 -34.41 -12.52 4.38
N ASP A 318 -34.87 -13.73 4.05
CA ASP A 318 -34.12 -14.97 4.27
C ASP A 318 -32.90 -15.03 3.34
N LYS A 319 -31.71 -15.13 3.89
CA LYS A 319 -30.43 -15.02 3.20
C LYS A 319 -30.04 -16.34 2.49
N THR A 320 -30.99 -16.93 1.73
CA THR A 320 -30.79 -18.19 1.01
C THR A 320 -29.75 -18.06 -0.11
N THR A 321 -29.21 -19.18 -0.61
CA THR A 321 -28.36 -19.23 -1.79
C THR A 321 -29.06 -18.63 -3.03
N ALA A 322 -30.38 -18.83 -3.19
CA ALA A 322 -31.20 -18.22 -4.25
C ALA A 322 -31.31 -16.68 -4.10
N TRP A 323 -31.32 -16.13 -2.87
CA TRP A 323 -31.20 -14.70 -2.64
C TRP A 323 -29.82 -14.21 -3.01
N ALA A 324 -28.77 -14.91 -2.59
CA ALA A 324 -27.39 -14.55 -2.86
C ALA A 324 -27.07 -14.59 -4.37
N GLU A 325 -27.60 -15.58 -5.12
CA GLU A 325 -27.45 -15.69 -6.59
C GLU A 325 -27.85 -14.42 -7.32
N LYS A 326 -28.96 -13.79 -6.92
CA LYS A 326 -29.44 -12.52 -7.53
C LYS A 326 -28.47 -11.36 -7.34
N LEU A 327 -27.72 -11.36 -6.24
CA LEU A 327 -26.77 -10.32 -5.89
C LEU A 327 -25.38 -10.60 -6.47
N THR A 328 -24.92 -11.83 -6.41
CA THR A 328 -23.56 -12.25 -6.73
C THR A 328 -23.37 -12.65 -8.20
N GLU A 329 -24.44 -13.03 -8.88
CA GLU A 329 -24.45 -13.72 -10.19
C GLU A 329 -23.68 -15.06 -10.17
N VAL A 330 -23.49 -15.63 -8.97
CA VAL A 330 -22.97 -16.98 -8.77
C VAL A 330 -24.18 -17.92 -8.59
N PRO A 331 -24.30 -19.02 -9.34
CA PRO A 331 -25.43 -19.94 -9.19
C PRO A 331 -25.56 -20.49 -7.75
N ALA A 332 -26.78 -20.57 -7.23
CA ALA A 332 -27.08 -21.11 -5.89
C ALA A 332 -26.41 -22.46 -5.67
N LYS A 333 -26.51 -23.37 -6.65
CA LYS A 333 -25.87 -24.70 -6.61
C LYS A 333 -24.35 -24.64 -6.46
N THR A 334 -23.69 -23.67 -7.10
CA THR A 334 -22.23 -23.48 -6.96
C THR A 334 -21.86 -23.10 -5.52
N MET A 335 -22.63 -22.23 -4.87
CA MET A 335 -22.44 -21.85 -3.48
C MET A 335 -22.66 -23.01 -2.52
N GLU A 336 -23.71 -23.82 -2.77
CA GLU A 336 -24.02 -25.02 -1.99
C GLU A 336 -22.94 -26.09 -2.13
N ASP A 337 -22.47 -26.34 -3.36
CA ASP A 337 -21.41 -27.31 -3.64
C ASP A 337 -20.08 -26.86 -3.01
N LEU A 338 -19.77 -25.56 -3.02
CA LEU A 338 -18.59 -25.03 -2.34
C LEU A 338 -18.72 -25.17 -0.82
N ALA A 339 -19.87 -24.87 -0.22
CA ALA A 339 -20.11 -25.05 1.20
C ALA A 339 -19.96 -26.53 1.62
N ASP A 340 -20.51 -27.45 0.83
CA ASP A 340 -20.37 -28.88 1.05
C ASP A 340 -18.91 -29.36 0.92
N LEU A 341 -18.18 -28.85 -0.09
CA LEU A 341 -16.76 -29.12 -0.27
C LEU A 341 -15.95 -28.67 0.94
N MET A 342 -16.26 -27.48 1.48
CA MET A 342 -15.53 -26.89 2.61
C MET A 342 -15.74 -27.67 3.91
N VAL A 343 -16.97 -28.09 4.22
CA VAL A 343 -17.24 -28.86 5.45
C VAL A 343 -16.76 -30.30 5.37
N SER A 344 -16.71 -30.88 4.17
CA SER A 344 -16.29 -32.28 3.96
C SER A 344 -14.78 -32.45 3.90
N ASN A 345 -14.01 -31.38 3.84
CA ASN A 345 -12.56 -31.41 3.69
C ASN A 345 -11.86 -30.49 4.69
N ARG A 346 -10.56 -30.72 4.92
CA ARG A 346 -9.71 -29.74 5.61
C ARG A 346 -9.57 -28.51 4.72
N THR A 347 -10.20 -27.41 5.11
CA THR A 347 -10.32 -26.20 4.31
C THR A 347 -9.63 -25.02 4.97
N PHE A 348 -8.76 -24.34 4.20
CA PHE A 348 -8.15 -23.09 4.57
C PHE A 348 -8.72 -21.95 3.70
N ILE A 349 -9.24 -20.90 4.33
CA ILE A 349 -9.78 -19.71 3.65
C ILE A 349 -8.72 -18.62 3.70
N ALA A 350 -8.14 -18.28 2.56
CA ALA A 350 -7.19 -17.18 2.43
C ALA A 350 -7.93 -15.93 1.94
N GLY A 351 -8.25 -15.02 2.85
CA GLY A 351 -8.80 -13.70 2.55
C GLY A 351 -7.72 -12.70 2.19
N ASN A 352 -8.05 -11.70 1.36
CA ASN A 352 -7.15 -10.62 0.97
C ASN A 352 -7.72 -9.26 1.39
N TRP A 353 -6.83 -8.29 1.56
CA TRP A 353 -7.19 -6.93 1.98
C TRP A 353 -7.89 -6.09 0.88
N ALA A 354 -7.95 -6.57 -0.35
CA ALA A 354 -8.62 -5.85 -1.45
C ALA A 354 -10.11 -5.67 -1.21
N MET A 355 -10.79 -6.70 -0.70
CA MET A 355 -12.24 -6.71 -0.49
C MET A 355 -12.70 -5.70 0.56
N GLN A 356 -11.91 -5.50 1.63
CA GLN A 356 -12.23 -4.54 2.68
C GLN A 356 -12.05 -3.08 2.22
N ARG A 357 -11.38 -2.82 1.07
CA ARG A 357 -11.30 -1.48 0.46
C ARG A 357 -12.48 -1.19 -0.47
N ALA A 358 -13.66 -1.61 -0.08
CA ALA A 358 -14.95 -1.39 -0.72
C ALA A 358 -15.93 -0.74 0.24
N GLU A 359 -17.01 -0.17 -0.25
CA GLU A 359 -18.10 0.32 0.60
C GLU A 359 -18.62 -0.85 1.44
N HIS A 360 -18.74 -0.68 2.76
CA HIS A 360 -19.04 -1.71 3.77
C HIS A 360 -18.00 -2.83 3.90
N GLY A 361 -16.74 -2.55 3.53
CA GLY A 361 -15.66 -3.53 3.55
C GLY A 361 -15.33 -4.13 4.91
N GLU A 362 -15.72 -3.47 6.01
CA GLU A 362 -15.63 -3.98 7.38
C GLU A 362 -16.33 -5.33 7.57
N GLN A 363 -17.35 -5.61 6.76
CA GLN A 363 -18.18 -6.81 6.88
C GLN A 363 -17.52 -8.08 6.36
N VAL A 364 -16.50 -7.93 5.49
CA VAL A 364 -15.92 -9.06 4.73
C VAL A 364 -15.16 -10.02 5.65
N ASP A 365 -14.14 -9.51 6.37
CA ASP A 365 -13.33 -10.36 7.25
C ASP A 365 -14.18 -10.95 8.38
N TRP A 366 -15.11 -10.17 8.93
CA TRP A 366 -16.04 -10.67 9.94
C TRP A 366 -16.91 -11.82 9.42
N SER A 367 -17.38 -11.72 8.18
CA SER A 367 -18.15 -12.79 7.52
C SER A 367 -17.29 -14.03 7.25
N ILE A 368 -16.00 -13.87 6.84
CA ILE A 368 -15.07 -14.99 6.67
C ILE A 368 -14.84 -15.70 8.00
N ILE A 369 -14.59 -14.95 9.09
CA ILE A 369 -14.39 -15.51 10.44
C ILE A 369 -15.64 -16.27 10.89
N THR A 370 -16.84 -15.71 10.64
CA THR A 370 -18.12 -16.35 10.98
C THR A 370 -18.33 -17.64 10.18
N LEU A 371 -18.09 -17.62 8.87
CA LEU A 371 -18.17 -18.82 8.00
C LEU A 371 -17.16 -19.89 8.44
N ALA A 372 -15.90 -19.51 8.69
CA ALA A 372 -14.86 -20.41 9.19
C ALA A 372 -15.22 -21.03 10.55
N SER A 373 -15.91 -20.27 11.41
CA SER A 373 -16.44 -20.77 12.69
C SER A 373 -17.59 -21.76 12.48
N MET A 374 -18.48 -21.51 11.53
CA MET A 374 -19.59 -22.44 11.21
C MET A 374 -19.12 -23.78 10.65
N ILE A 375 -17.99 -23.81 9.91
CA ILE A 375 -17.37 -25.05 9.46
C ILE A 375 -16.45 -25.71 10.51
N GLY A 376 -16.26 -25.08 11.68
CA GLY A 376 -15.60 -25.65 12.85
C GLY A 376 -14.09 -25.86 12.72
N GLN A 377 -13.40 -25.20 11.79
CA GLN A 377 -11.99 -25.52 11.49
C GLN A 377 -10.97 -24.50 11.99
N VAL A 378 -11.38 -23.42 12.66
CA VAL A 378 -10.47 -22.42 13.23
C VAL A 378 -9.56 -23.08 14.29
N GLY A 379 -8.26 -22.86 14.18
CA GLY A 379 -7.25 -23.44 15.08
C GLY A 379 -6.87 -24.90 14.77
N LEU A 380 -7.32 -25.46 13.65
CA LEU A 380 -6.87 -26.77 13.17
C LEU A 380 -5.71 -26.62 12.17
N ALA A 381 -4.73 -27.52 12.24
CA ALA A 381 -3.65 -27.55 11.26
C ALA A 381 -4.20 -27.64 9.83
N GLY A 382 -3.81 -26.69 8.98
CA GLY A 382 -4.27 -26.58 7.59
C GLY A 382 -5.75 -26.23 7.41
N GLY A 383 -6.44 -25.79 8.46
CA GLY A 383 -7.86 -25.36 8.42
C GLY A 383 -8.04 -23.92 8.91
N GLY A 384 -9.29 -23.45 8.90
CA GLY A 384 -9.66 -22.11 9.36
C GLY A 384 -9.42 -21.02 8.33
N PHE A 385 -8.86 -19.89 8.75
CA PHE A 385 -8.68 -18.72 7.89
C PHE A 385 -7.29 -18.07 8.07
N GLY A 386 -6.89 -17.26 7.08
CA GLY A 386 -5.72 -16.39 7.16
C GLY A 386 -5.91 -15.16 6.26
N PHE A 387 -5.52 -13.99 6.78
CA PHE A 387 -5.71 -12.72 6.07
C PHE A 387 -4.42 -12.11 5.51
N SER A 388 -3.30 -12.83 5.59
CA SER A 388 -2.01 -12.29 5.16
C SER A 388 -1.12 -13.25 4.38
N MET A 389 -1.69 -14.33 3.82
CA MET A 389 -0.95 -15.24 2.93
C MET A 389 -0.38 -14.53 1.69
N HIS A 390 -0.95 -13.40 1.32
CA HIS A 390 -0.57 -12.55 0.20
C HIS A 390 0.41 -11.42 0.58
N TYR A 391 0.93 -11.40 1.81
CA TYR A 391 1.71 -10.27 2.34
C TYR A 391 2.91 -10.79 3.15
N GLU A 392 4.11 -10.23 2.91
CA GLU A 392 5.33 -10.47 3.70
C GLU A 392 5.70 -11.95 3.89
N GLY A 393 5.39 -12.80 2.89
CA GLY A 393 5.60 -14.24 3.01
C GLY A 393 4.68 -14.88 4.06
N GLY A 394 3.42 -14.45 4.14
CA GLY A 394 2.45 -14.99 5.10
C GLY A 394 2.39 -16.51 5.04
N GLY A 395 2.64 -17.17 6.17
CA GLY A 395 2.88 -18.61 6.29
C GLY A 395 4.35 -18.99 6.48
N ASP A 396 5.31 -18.10 6.24
CA ASP A 396 6.71 -18.35 6.57
C ASP A 396 6.88 -18.54 8.08
N ALA A 397 7.61 -19.57 8.47
CA ALA A 397 7.93 -19.84 9.86
C ALA A 397 8.84 -18.74 10.44
N ALA A 398 8.56 -18.33 11.69
CA ALA A 398 9.24 -17.22 12.34
C ALA A 398 10.51 -17.68 13.07
N SER A 399 11.60 -16.89 12.98
CA SER A 399 12.80 -17.15 13.78
C SER A 399 12.56 -16.95 15.28
N GLY A 400 11.55 -16.14 15.66
CA GLY A 400 11.32 -15.75 17.04
C GLY A 400 12.41 -14.84 17.62
N LYS A 401 13.38 -14.43 16.81
CA LYS A 401 14.53 -13.63 17.24
C LYS A 401 14.29 -12.14 16.99
N ARG A 402 14.91 -11.32 17.82
CA ARG A 402 14.82 -9.88 17.70
C ARG A 402 15.71 -9.36 16.58
N THR A 403 15.10 -8.80 15.56
CA THR A 403 15.77 -8.03 14.52
C THR A 403 16.05 -6.59 14.96
N VAL A 404 16.18 -5.64 14.05
CA VAL A 404 16.33 -4.23 14.35
C VAL A 404 14.98 -3.53 14.41
N GLY A 405 14.79 -2.66 15.38
CA GLY A 405 13.58 -1.83 15.45
C GLY A 405 13.71 -0.55 14.64
N GLY A 406 12.59 0.14 14.41
CA GLY A 406 12.58 1.49 13.84
C GLY A 406 12.99 2.56 14.84
N LEU A 407 13.28 3.77 14.34
CA LEU A 407 13.47 4.96 15.17
C LEU A 407 12.17 5.32 15.91
N SER A 408 12.33 5.85 17.12
CA SER A 408 11.19 6.36 17.88
C SER A 408 10.86 7.79 17.44
N GLN A 409 9.57 8.08 17.30
CA GLN A 409 9.09 9.46 17.12
C GLN A 409 9.24 10.33 18.39
N GLY A 410 9.67 9.73 19.50
CA GLY A 410 9.76 10.40 20.80
C GLY A 410 8.41 10.45 21.54
N LYS A 411 8.35 11.21 22.63
CA LYS A 411 7.08 11.49 23.31
C LYS A 411 6.23 12.40 22.44
N GLY A 412 4.92 12.16 22.40
CA GLY A 412 3.97 12.98 21.65
C GLY A 412 4.01 14.46 22.08
N GLY A 413 3.72 15.36 21.17
CA GLY A 413 3.45 16.77 21.46
C GLY A 413 2.10 16.96 22.14
N ALA A 414 1.73 18.21 22.45
CA ALA A 414 0.46 18.56 23.07
C ALA A 414 -0.74 18.21 22.18
N VAL A 415 -0.59 18.32 20.84
CA VAL A 415 -1.61 17.91 19.89
C VAL A 415 -1.50 16.41 19.65
N ASN A 416 -2.59 15.70 19.99
CA ASN A 416 -2.74 14.25 19.74
C ASN A 416 -4.02 13.97 18.94
N LEU A 417 -4.28 14.80 17.94
CA LEU A 417 -5.43 14.67 17.05
C LEU A 417 -5.03 13.89 15.81
N THR A 418 -5.77 12.84 15.51
CA THR A 418 -5.57 12.04 14.30
C THR A 418 -6.86 11.95 13.48
N ILE A 419 -6.72 12.01 12.16
CA ILE A 419 -7.83 11.98 11.20
C ILE A 419 -7.71 10.70 10.36
N PRO A 420 -8.83 9.99 10.07
CA PRO A 420 -8.78 8.80 9.23
C PRO A 420 -8.05 9.06 7.90
N ALA A 421 -7.17 8.15 7.49
CA ALA A 421 -6.22 8.33 6.38
C ALA A 421 -6.89 8.81 5.08
N SER A 422 -8.06 8.31 4.75
CA SER A 422 -8.79 8.66 3.53
C SER A 422 -9.64 9.94 3.63
N ARG A 423 -9.54 10.70 4.75
CA ARG A 423 -10.35 11.93 5.01
C ARG A 423 -9.53 13.22 4.87
N MET A 424 -8.40 13.20 4.18
CA MET A 424 -7.57 14.41 3.99
C MET A 424 -8.33 15.53 3.27
N SER A 425 -9.08 15.22 2.21
CA SER A 425 -9.89 16.23 1.51
C SER A 425 -10.97 16.83 2.43
N ASP A 426 -11.61 16.00 3.26
CA ASP A 426 -12.62 16.45 4.24
C ASP A 426 -11.99 17.32 5.32
N LEU A 427 -10.86 16.91 5.89
CA LEU A 427 -10.11 17.71 6.88
C LEU A 427 -9.88 19.15 6.40
N ILE A 428 -9.47 19.32 5.14
CA ILE A 428 -9.16 20.65 4.58
C ILE A 428 -10.43 21.39 4.18
N ASN A 429 -11.43 20.68 3.62
CA ASN A 429 -12.63 21.30 3.07
C ASN A 429 -13.72 21.61 4.08
N LYS A 430 -13.73 20.91 5.25
CA LYS A 430 -14.85 20.90 6.19
C LYS A 430 -14.43 21.22 7.64
N PRO A 431 -13.65 22.30 7.88
CA PRO A 431 -13.25 22.65 9.25
C PRO A 431 -14.49 22.90 10.12
N GLY A 432 -14.46 22.42 11.36
CA GLY A 432 -15.57 22.48 12.32
C GLY A 432 -16.63 21.39 12.16
N GLN A 433 -16.66 20.65 11.05
CA GLN A 433 -17.55 19.50 10.91
C GLN A 433 -16.99 18.28 11.65
N THR A 434 -17.88 17.35 11.97
CA THR A 434 -17.54 16.13 12.70
C THR A 434 -17.58 14.90 11.81
N VAL A 435 -16.74 13.92 12.17
CA VAL A 435 -16.71 12.58 11.57
C VAL A 435 -16.75 11.52 12.68
N SER A 436 -17.52 10.46 12.50
CA SER A 436 -17.50 9.29 13.38
C SER A 436 -16.27 8.43 13.09
N TYR A 437 -15.62 7.90 14.12
CA TYR A 437 -14.49 6.98 13.96
C TYR A 437 -14.37 6.08 15.19
N LYS A 438 -14.60 4.77 15.03
CA LYS A 438 -14.45 3.75 16.09
C LYS A 438 -15.23 4.11 17.38
N GLY A 439 -16.49 4.51 17.23
CA GLY A 439 -17.35 4.92 18.34
C GLY A 439 -17.07 6.31 18.93
N LYS A 440 -16.14 7.07 18.32
CA LYS A 440 -15.81 8.44 18.74
C LYS A 440 -16.25 9.44 17.69
N THR A 441 -16.48 10.67 18.10
CA THR A 441 -16.69 11.83 17.23
C THR A 441 -15.42 12.65 17.18
N ILE A 442 -14.92 12.93 15.98
CA ILE A 442 -13.74 13.77 15.73
C ILE A 442 -14.21 15.03 15.03
N THR A 443 -13.78 16.22 15.49
CA THR A 443 -14.03 17.50 14.81
C THR A 443 -12.81 17.87 13.98
N TYR A 444 -13.01 18.22 12.71
CA TYR A 444 -11.93 18.68 11.82
C TYR A 444 -11.43 20.06 12.25
N PRO A 445 -10.15 20.24 12.59
CA PRO A 445 -9.58 21.56 12.84
C PRO A 445 -9.42 22.33 11.52
N LYS A 446 -9.21 23.64 11.63
CA LYS A 446 -8.82 24.45 10.48
C LYS A 446 -7.31 24.29 10.24
N VAL A 447 -6.95 23.50 9.23
CA VAL A 447 -5.56 23.31 8.81
C VAL A 447 -5.14 24.40 7.82
N GLU A 448 -3.98 25.01 8.05
CA GLU A 448 -3.38 26.06 7.21
C GLU A 448 -2.05 25.62 6.59
N PHE A 449 -1.32 24.75 7.28
CA PHE A 449 -0.01 24.24 6.86
C PHE A 449 -0.03 22.72 6.71
N MET A 450 0.55 22.21 5.62
CA MET A 450 0.75 20.77 5.40
C MET A 450 2.21 20.47 5.07
N LEU A 451 2.76 19.43 5.71
CA LEU A 451 4.05 18.83 5.34
C LEU A 451 3.87 17.38 4.92
N SER A 452 4.49 17.00 3.80
CA SER A 452 4.57 15.62 3.33
C SER A 452 6.02 15.24 3.05
N ALA A 453 6.54 14.28 3.81
CA ALA A 453 7.88 13.73 3.64
C ALA A 453 7.79 12.29 3.12
N GLY A 454 8.33 12.04 1.93
CA GLY A 454 8.42 10.72 1.30
C GLY A 454 7.08 10.05 1.00
N GLY A 455 5.99 10.80 1.01
CA GLY A 455 4.65 10.33 0.70
C GLY A 455 4.04 11.11 -0.47
N SER A 456 3.17 10.47 -1.24
CA SER A 456 2.49 11.13 -2.35
C SER A 456 0.96 11.08 -2.20
N PRO A 457 0.35 11.99 -1.42
CA PRO A 457 -1.12 12.04 -1.27
C PRO A 457 -1.88 11.97 -2.59
N ILE A 458 -1.45 12.67 -3.63
CA ILE A 458 -2.09 12.60 -4.96
C ILE A 458 -1.98 11.19 -5.56
N GLY A 459 -1.01 10.38 -5.13
CA GLY A 459 -0.86 8.99 -5.59
C GLY A 459 -1.80 8.01 -4.92
N HIS A 460 -2.21 8.26 -3.66
CA HIS A 460 -2.93 7.26 -2.86
C HIS A 460 -4.28 7.72 -2.28
N GLN A 461 -4.58 9.03 -2.25
CA GLN A 461 -5.89 9.51 -1.84
C GLN A 461 -6.95 9.25 -2.92
N PRO A 462 -8.18 8.89 -2.54
CA PRO A 462 -9.29 8.81 -3.49
C PRO A 462 -9.68 10.20 -4.00
N ASN A 463 -10.36 10.25 -5.16
CA ASN A 463 -10.88 11.48 -5.78
C ASN A 463 -9.83 12.60 -5.89
N VAL A 464 -8.81 12.35 -6.70
CA VAL A 464 -7.65 13.24 -6.89
C VAL A 464 -8.07 14.69 -7.22
N ASN A 465 -9.13 14.90 -8.00
CA ASN A 465 -9.58 16.22 -8.33
C ASN A 465 -10.10 17.01 -7.10
N GLU A 466 -10.83 16.35 -6.21
CA GLU A 466 -11.28 16.92 -4.94
C GLU A 466 -10.10 17.24 -4.01
N LEU A 467 -9.11 16.35 -3.97
CA LEU A 467 -7.89 16.56 -3.18
C LEU A 467 -7.10 17.78 -3.70
N ILE A 468 -6.90 17.91 -4.99
CA ILE A 468 -6.20 19.06 -5.60
C ILE A 468 -6.90 20.38 -5.26
N GLU A 469 -8.24 20.41 -5.35
CA GLU A 469 -9.03 21.58 -4.96
C GLU A 469 -8.89 21.89 -3.45
N ALA A 470 -8.85 20.86 -2.61
CA ALA A 470 -8.58 21.03 -1.17
C ALA A 470 -7.16 21.58 -0.92
N MET A 471 -6.14 20.98 -1.51
CA MET A 471 -4.75 21.44 -1.37
C MET A 471 -4.54 22.90 -1.80
N ARG A 472 -5.30 23.39 -2.79
CA ARG A 472 -5.25 24.79 -3.23
C ARG A 472 -5.74 25.78 -2.18
N LYS A 473 -6.46 25.35 -1.14
CA LYS A 473 -6.98 26.22 -0.06
C LYS A 473 -5.98 26.43 1.07
N LEU A 474 -4.96 25.58 1.20
CA LEU A 474 -3.95 25.68 2.24
C LEU A 474 -3.06 26.91 2.04
N ASP A 475 -2.59 27.50 3.13
CA ASP A 475 -1.63 28.62 3.08
C ASP A 475 -0.27 28.14 2.56
N THR A 476 0.23 27.03 3.11
CA THR A 476 1.55 26.51 2.75
C THR A 476 1.56 24.99 2.68
N ILE A 477 2.21 24.47 1.63
CA ILE A 477 2.51 23.04 1.46
C ILE A 477 4.02 22.86 1.29
N VAL A 478 4.63 22.06 2.18
CA VAL A 478 6.04 21.69 2.14
C VAL A 478 6.16 20.21 1.79
N VAL A 479 7.03 19.87 0.85
CA VAL A 479 7.27 18.49 0.42
C VAL A 479 8.76 18.17 0.46
N LEU A 480 9.12 17.03 1.07
CA LEU A 480 10.46 16.43 1.03
C LEU A 480 10.37 15.21 0.11
N GLU A 481 11.01 15.25 -1.05
CA GLU A 481 10.92 14.19 -2.06
C GLU A 481 12.20 14.09 -2.90
N PRO A 482 12.61 12.86 -3.27
CA PRO A 482 13.69 12.69 -4.25
C PRO A 482 13.28 13.09 -5.68
N TRP A 483 11.99 13.02 -6.01
CA TRP A 483 11.48 13.24 -7.38
C TRP A 483 10.36 14.26 -7.42
N TRP A 484 10.16 14.87 -8.59
CA TRP A 484 9.02 15.71 -8.89
C TRP A 484 7.74 14.86 -9.03
N THR A 485 7.34 14.23 -7.92
CA THR A 485 6.07 13.51 -7.82
C THR A 485 4.89 14.47 -8.07
N PRO A 486 3.70 13.97 -8.39
CA PRO A 486 2.51 14.80 -8.52
C PRO A 486 2.27 15.70 -7.29
N THR A 487 2.56 15.20 -6.10
CA THR A 487 2.45 15.99 -4.85
C THR A 487 3.51 17.08 -4.75
N ALA A 488 4.77 16.79 -5.12
CA ALA A 488 5.84 17.79 -5.15
C ALA A 488 5.52 18.93 -6.12
N LYS A 489 4.90 18.63 -7.27
CA LYS A 489 4.44 19.66 -8.23
C LYS A 489 3.32 20.57 -7.68
N MET A 490 2.62 20.13 -6.62
CA MET A 490 1.58 20.91 -5.93
C MET A 490 2.09 21.63 -4.68
N ALA A 491 3.36 21.53 -4.34
CA ALA A 491 3.94 22.17 -3.17
C ALA A 491 4.24 23.68 -3.41
N ASP A 492 4.46 24.38 -2.31
CA ASP A 492 5.04 25.72 -2.30
C ASP A 492 6.56 25.67 -2.13
N ILE A 493 7.03 24.73 -1.28
CA ILE A 493 8.45 24.53 -0.99
C ILE A 493 8.75 23.04 -1.18
N VAL A 494 9.78 22.74 -1.98
CA VAL A 494 10.26 21.36 -2.22
C VAL A 494 11.71 21.23 -1.81
N PHE A 495 11.97 20.32 -0.88
CA PHE A 495 13.32 19.94 -0.47
C PHE A 495 13.77 18.70 -1.23
N PRO A 496 14.98 18.72 -1.85
CA PRO A 496 15.56 17.55 -2.51
C PRO A 496 16.04 16.54 -1.47
N ALA A 497 15.30 15.43 -1.33
CA ALA A 497 15.68 14.33 -0.45
C ALA A 497 16.56 13.31 -1.17
N THR A 498 17.42 12.59 -0.42
CA THR A 498 18.18 11.46 -0.94
C THR A 498 17.29 10.24 -1.19
N THR A 499 17.69 9.40 -2.14
CA THR A 499 17.20 8.00 -2.21
C THR A 499 17.95 7.15 -1.17
N THR A 500 17.48 5.93 -0.92
CA THR A 500 18.18 4.99 -0.02
C THR A 500 19.58 4.62 -0.49
N LEU A 501 19.84 4.68 -1.79
CA LEU A 501 21.14 4.37 -2.39
C LEU A 501 22.21 5.45 -2.08
N GLU A 502 21.79 6.61 -1.61
CA GLU A 502 22.61 7.79 -1.35
C GLU A 502 22.92 8.01 0.14
N ARG A 503 22.52 7.09 1.03
CA ARG A 503 22.73 7.20 2.49
C ARG A 503 22.83 5.83 3.16
N ASP A 504 23.30 5.80 4.38
CA ASP A 504 23.32 4.61 5.23
C ASP A 504 21.96 4.42 5.92
N ASP A 505 21.57 3.16 6.10
CA ASP A 505 20.41 2.75 6.89
C ASP A 505 20.57 1.30 7.37
N ILE A 506 19.59 0.78 8.12
CA ILE A 506 19.53 -0.59 8.60
C ILE A 506 18.10 -1.12 8.47
N ALA A 507 17.94 -2.36 8.01
CA ALA A 507 16.64 -2.97 7.80
C ALA A 507 16.54 -4.37 8.37
N SER A 508 15.29 -4.80 8.63
CA SER A 508 14.95 -6.20 8.94
C SER A 508 14.49 -6.95 7.69
N GLY A 509 14.65 -8.26 7.69
CA GLY A 509 13.97 -9.16 6.77
C GLY A 509 12.48 -9.20 7.03
N MET A 510 11.76 -10.04 6.28
CA MET A 510 10.29 -10.14 6.28
C MET A 510 9.69 -10.15 7.68
N SER A 511 8.55 -9.49 7.83
CA SER A 511 7.93 -9.27 9.14
C SER A 511 7.51 -10.55 9.85
N TYR A 512 7.15 -11.59 9.09
CA TYR A 512 6.74 -12.89 9.67
C TYR A 512 7.93 -13.77 9.98
N SER A 513 8.85 -14.00 9.04
CA SER A 513 10.02 -14.83 9.29
C SER A 513 11.00 -14.20 10.27
N ASN A 514 11.19 -12.90 10.24
CA ASN A 514 12.14 -12.16 11.10
C ASN A 514 13.53 -12.83 11.18
N ASP A 515 13.97 -13.41 10.07
CA ASP A 515 15.14 -14.29 10.01
C ASP A 515 16.42 -13.56 9.58
N ARG A 516 16.38 -12.23 9.39
CA ARG A 516 17.53 -11.46 8.89
C ARG A 516 17.55 -10.01 9.34
N ILE A 517 18.77 -9.46 9.32
CA ILE A 517 19.02 -8.01 9.35
C ILE A 517 19.98 -7.64 8.22
N TYR A 518 19.84 -6.44 7.68
CA TYR A 518 20.60 -5.94 6.53
C TYR A 518 21.25 -4.60 6.82
N ALA A 519 22.54 -4.46 6.46
CA ALA A 519 23.20 -3.17 6.35
C ALA A 519 22.84 -2.54 4.99
N MET A 520 22.15 -1.44 5.01
CA MET A 520 21.84 -0.65 3.81
C MET A 520 22.93 0.42 3.64
N LYS A 521 24.06 0.02 3.09
CA LYS A 521 25.22 0.92 2.94
C LYS A 521 24.98 1.97 1.86
N GLN A 522 25.49 3.18 2.07
CA GLN A 522 25.53 4.18 1.01
C GLN A 522 26.24 3.63 -0.23
N VAL A 523 25.55 3.63 -1.36
CA VAL A 523 26.05 3.10 -2.64
C VAL A 523 26.74 4.19 -3.45
N VAL A 524 26.13 5.38 -3.50
CA VAL A 524 26.66 6.56 -4.21
C VAL A 524 26.53 7.79 -3.32
N LYS A 525 27.31 8.82 -3.59
CA LYS A 525 27.17 10.12 -2.91
C LYS A 525 25.80 10.74 -3.25
N PRO A 526 25.22 11.57 -2.35
CA PRO A 526 24.03 12.33 -2.65
C PRO A 526 24.14 13.06 -3.99
N ALA A 527 23.15 12.90 -4.84
CA ALA A 527 23.12 13.54 -6.14
C ALA A 527 22.69 15.00 -5.99
N TYR A 528 23.35 15.87 -6.71
CA TYR A 528 23.09 17.32 -6.73
C TYR A 528 23.21 17.94 -5.32
N GLU A 529 22.19 18.68 -4.88
CA GLU A 529 22.11 19.29 -3.55
C GLU A 529 21.24 18.50 -2.56
N ALA A 530 20.95 17.22 -2.85
CA ALA A 530 20.08 16.40 -1.99
C ALA A 530 20.70 16.17 -0.60
N LYS A 531 19.84 16.19 0.42
CA LYS A 531 20.16 15.85 1.81
C LYS A 531 19.26 14.72 2.28
N ASP A 532 19.72 13.90 3.24
CA ASP A 532 18.83 12.90 3.81
C ASP A 532 17.78 13.53 4.72
N ASP A 533 16.65 12.83 4.90
CA ASP A 533 15.52 13.34 5.68
C ASP A 533 15.93 13.66 7.13
N TYR A 534 16.85 12.90 7.74
CA TYR A 534 17.33 13.16 9.10
C TYR A 534 18.09 14.49 9.18
N GLU A 535 18.96 14.79 8.19
CA GLU A 535 19.66 16.06 8.08
C GLU A 535 18.67 17.21 7.84
N ILE A 536 17.69 17.06 6.92
CA ILE A 536 16.70 18.10 6.65
C ILE A 536 15.91 18.45 7.91
N PHE A 537 15.40 17.46 8.63
CA PHE A 537 14.67 17.71 9.87
C PHE A 537 15.56 18.23 11.01
N THR A 538 16.85 17.88 11.03
CA THR A 538 17.83 18.47 11.96
C THR A 538 17.98 19.96 11.72
N LEU A 539 18.15 20.37 10.45
CA LEU A 539 18.26 21.78 10.06
C LEU A 539 16.97 22.56 10.33
N LEU A 540 15.79 21.94 10.15
CA LEU A 540 14.52 22.55 10.58
C LEU A 540 14.46 22.67 12.12
N ALA A 541 14.86 21.64 12.86
CA ALA A 541 14.88 21.69 14.33
C ALA A 541 15.78 22.80 14.88
N GLN A 542 16.87 23.14 14.20
CA GLN A 542 17.72 24.31 14.53
C GLN A 542 16.93 25.60 14.51
N ARG A 543 16.05 25.83 13.50
CA ARG A 543 15.19 27.02 13.39
C ARG A 543 14.18 27.15 14.53
N PHE A 544 13.95 26.07 15.29
CA PHE A 544 13.08 26.02 16.47
C PHE A 544 13.85 25.88 17.78
N GLY A 545 15.19 25.83 17.76
CA GLY A 545 16.00 25.63 18.95
C GLY A 545 15.82 24.24 19.60
N THR A 546 15.37 23.25 18.80
CA THR A 546 15.06 21.89 19.29
C THR A 546 16.00 20.81 18.75
N GLU A 547 17.09 21.18 18.06
CA GLU A 547 18.04 20.26 17.43
C GLU A 547 18.53 19.17 18.40
N LYS A 548 19.01 19.56 19.58
CA LYS A 548 19.50 18.62 20.58
C LYS A 548 18.43 17.63 21.07
N LYS A 549 17.17 18.07 21.16
CA LYS A 549 16.05 17.20 21.52
C LYS A 549 15.71 16.25 20.35
N TYR A 550 15.82 16.71 19.11
CA TYR A 550 15.57 15.94 17.91
C TYR A 550 16.66 14.89 17.69
N THR A 551 17.92 15.29 17.65
CA THR A 551 19.07 14.41 17.37
C THR A 551 19.47 13.55 18.56
N ARG A 552 19.30 14.05 19.80
CA ARG A 552 19.89 13.51 21.03
C ARG A 552 21.42 13.44 20.95
N ASP A 553 22.01 14.42 20.29
CA ASP A 553 23.45 14.52 20.01
C ASP A 553 24.01 13.25 19.30
N ARG A 554 23.22 12.61 18.41
CA ARG A 554 23.58 11.39 17.69
C ARG A 554 23.61 11.63 16.20
N SER A 555 24.66 11.13 15.55
CA SER A 555 24.74 11.00 14.11
C SER A 555 23.86 9.86 13.61
N VAL A 556 23.67 9.75 12.28
CA VAL A 556 22.99 8.60 11.63
C VAL A 556 23.68 7.29 12.02
N LYS A 557 25.03 7.26 12.01
CA LYS A 557 25.81 6.08 12.40
C LYS A 557 25.54 5.67 13.86
N ASP A 558 25.54 6.61 14.80
CA ASP A 558 25.26 6.32 16.22
C ASP A 558 23.86 5.74 16.43
N TRP A 559 22.88 6.19 15.64
CA TRP A 559 21.54 5.64 15.68
C TRP A 559 21.52 4.21 15.13
N ILE A 560 22.17 3.95 13.97
CA ILE A 560 22.24 2.61 13.38
C ILE A 560 22.91 1.63 14.34
N GLU A 561 24.06 1.98 14.92
CA GLU A 561 24.75 1.18 15.95
C GLU A 561 23.87 0.94 17.17
N GLY A 562 23.15 1.97 17.63
CA GLY A 562 22.23 1.88 18.76
C GLY A 562 21.02 0.98 18.48
N LEU A 563 20.54 0.92 17.24
CA LEU A 563 19.49 -0.04 16.82
C LEU A 563 20.05 -1.46 16.73
N TYR A 564 21.22 -1.63 16.09
CA TYR A 564 21.90 -2.91 15.99
C TYR A 564 22.22 -3.51 17.36
N SER A 565 22.66 -2.72 18.33
CA SER A 565 23.02 -3.18 19.69
C SER A 565 21.90 -3.92 20.42
N LYS A 566 20.66 -3.77 19.97
CA LYS A 566 19.47 -4.43 20.54
C LYS A 566 19.08 -5.71 19.80
N SER A 567 19.72 -6.00 18.67
CA SER A 567 19.43 -7.20 17.85
C SER A 567 19.95 -8.47 18.50
N TYR A 568 19.38 -9.60 18.09
CA TYR A 568 19.85 -10.95 18.46
C TYR A 568 21.29 -11.19 17.97
N ALA A 569 21.64 -10.71 16.78
CA ALA A 569 22.99 -10.80 16.24
C ALA A 569 24.04 -10.23 17.19
N LYS A 570 23.78 -9.08 17.79
CA LYS A 570 24.72 -8.46 18.75
C LYS A 570 24.69 -9.16 20.10
N ARG A 571 23.51 -9.48 20.64
CA ARG A 571 23.34 -9.90 22.03
C ARG A 571 23.66 -11.37 22.27
N GLU A 572 23.26 -12.23 21.34
CA GLU A 572 23.31 -13.69 21.51
C GLU A 572 24.35 -14.33 20.58
N MET A 573 24.50 -13.80 19.35
CA MET A 573 25.51 -14.30 18.39
C MET A 573 26.88 -13.61 18.58
N ASN A 574 26.99 -12.57 19.42
CA ASN A 574 28.19 -11.79 19.69
C ASN A 574 28.88 -11.21 18.43
N ILE A 575 28.14 -10.97 17.36
CA ILE A 575 28.66 -10.35 16.13
C ILE A 575 28.87 -8.86 16.40
N SER A 576 30.06 -8.32 16.11
CA SER A 576 30.31 -6.88 16.26
C SER A 576 29.55 -6.07 15.22
N PHE A 577 29.40 -4.74 15.44
CA PHE A 577 28.76 -3.88 14.44
C PHE A 577 29.60 -3.82 13.17
N GLU A 578 30.91 -3.74 13.30
CA GLU A 578 31.86 -3.70 12.18
C GLU A 578 31.77 -4.96 11.35
N GLU A 579 31.75 -6.13 11.99
CA GLU A 579 31.61 -7.42 11.31
C GLU A 579 30.26 -7.54 10.57
N PHE A 580 29.15 -7.13 11.20
CA PHE A 580 27.84 -7.08 10.56
C PHE A 580 27.86 -6.13 9.36
N TRP A 581 28.42 -4.91 9.59
CA TRP A 581 28.45 -3.89 8.55
C TRP A 581 29.31 -4.33 7.37
N GLU A 582 30.43 -4.98 7.60
CA GLU A 582 31.29 -5.53 6.55
C GLU A 582 30.57 -6.63 5.77
N LYS A 583 29.97 -7.60 6.43
CA LYS A 583 29.22 -8.71 5.81
C LYS A 583 27.99 -8.27 5.03
N GLY A 584 27.35 -7.19 5.44
CA GLY A 584 26.14 -6.64 4.82
C GLY A 584 24.83 -7.27 5.31
N SER A 585 24.85 -8.45 5.90
CA SER A 585 23.66 -9.09 6.50
C SER A 585 24.05 -10.14 7.54
N VAL A 586 23.09 -10.46 8.43
CA VAL A 586 23.16 -11.59 9.35
C VAL A 586 21.85 -12.37 9.29
N HIS A 587 21.96 -13.68 9.21
CA HIS A 587 20.84 -14.61 9.19
C HIS A 587 20.60 -15.22 10.56
N TYR A 588 19.35 -15.45 10.89
CA TYR A 588 18.91 -16.15 12.10
C TYR A 588 18.31 -17.49 11.73
N GLU A 589 18.65 -18.51 12.47
CA GLU A 589 18.07 -19.85 12.30
C GLU A 589 16.59 -19.83 12.67
N ILE A 590 15.76 -20.49 11.85
CA ILE A 590 14.35 -20.71 12.10
C ILE A 590 14.21 -22.02 12.87
N PRO A 591 13.67 -22.00 14.11
CA PRO A 591 13.49 -23.23 14.88
C PRO A 591 12.52 -24.18 14.18
N GLU A 592 12.78 -25.49 14.25
CA GLU A 592 11.89 -26.50 13.66
C GLU A 592 10.47 -26.43 14.26
N GLU A 593 10.34 -26.07 15.52
CA GLU A 593 9.04 -25.88 16.19
C GLU A 593 8.20 -24.76 15.55
N ALA A 594 8.82 -23.72 15.01
CA ALA A 594 8.11 -22.63 14.33
C ALA A 594 7.39 -23.11 13.06
N ARG A 595 7.85 -24.20 12.43
CA ARG A 595 7.23 -24.82 11.27
C ARG A 595 5.94 -25.57 11.60
N LYS A 596 5.70 -25.80 12.90
CA LYS A 596 4.49 -26.47 13.42
C LYS A 596 3.43 -25.47 13.83
N PHE A 597 3.69 -24.17 13.72
CA PHE A 597 2.77 -23.13 14.17
C PHE A 597 1.43 -23.17 13.44
N VAL A 598 0.35 -23.20 14.23
CA VAL A 598 -1.03 -23.09 13.75
C VAL A 598 -1.69 -21.88 14.44
N ARG A 599 -2.21 -20.97 13.65
CA ARG A 599 -2.92 -19.79 14.18
C ARG A 599 -4.16 -20.23 14.96
N HIS A 600 -4.36 -19.68 16.16
CA HIS A 600 -5.46 -20.00 17.08
C HIS A 600 -5.48 -21.44 17.65
N GLU A 601 -4.41 -22.22 17.50
CA GLU A 601 -4.37 -23.60 18.00
C GLU A 601 -4.53 -23.67 19.52
N GLU A 602 -3.81 -22.84 20.28
CA GLU A 602 -3.86 -22.83 21.73
C GLU A 602 -5.24 -22.45 22.26
N PHE A 603 -5.89 -21.46 21.62
CA PHE A 603 -7.30 -21.14 21.91
C PHE A 603 -8.22 -22.32 21.65
N ARG A 604 -8.00 -23.07 20.55
CA ARG A 604 -8.83 -24.25 20.25
C ARG A 604 -8.61 -25.37 21.24
N LYS A 605 -7.36 -25.64 21.67
CA LYS A 605 -7.06 -26.67 22.67
C LYS A 605 -7.75 -26.39 23.99
N ASP A 606 -7.66 -25.18 24.50
CA ASP A 606 -8.25 -24.76 25.75
C ASP A 606 -8.62 -23.26 25.72
N PRO A 607 -9.87 -22.91 25.36
CA PRO A 607 -10.29 -21.52 25.26
C PRO A 607 -10.42 -20.81 26.63
N VAL A 608 -10.41 -21.58 27.72
CA VAL A 608 -10.46 -21.02 29.10
C VAL A 608 -9.08 -20.57 29.54
N SER A 609 -8.07 -21.42 29.34
CA SER A 609 -6.68 -21.10 29.71
C SER A 609 -6.00 -20.18 28.67
N ASN A 610 -6.46 -20.21 27.42
CA ASN A 610 -5.92 -19.41 26.31
C ASN A 610 -7.04 -18.59 25.63
N PRO A 611 -7.73 -17.68 26.36
CA PRO A 611 -8.82 -16.91 25.79
C PRO A 611 -8.29 -15.93 24.72
N LEU A 612 -9.13 -15.62 23.74
CA LEU A 612 -8.87 -14.50 22.82
C LEU A 612 -8.92 -13.16 23.59
N LYS A 613 -8.23 -12.14 23.08
CA LYS A 613 -8.25 -10.78 23.65
C LYS A 613 -9.52 -10.00 23.29
N THR A 614 -10.66 -10.66 23.31
CA THR A 614 -12.00 -10.11 23.06
C THR A 614 -12.75 -9.89 24.36
N GLU A 615 -13.91 -9.24 24.31
CA GLU A 615 -14.74 -8.98 25.51
C GLU A 615 -15.16 -10.26 26.24
N THR A 616 -15.40 -11.36 25.52
CA THR A 616 -15.86 -12.62 26.09
C THR A 616 -14.78 -13.70 26.17
N GLY A 617 -13.57 -13.41 25.68
CA GLY A 617 -12.53 -14.42 25.50
C GLY A 617 -12.75 -15.37 24.32
N LYS A 618 -13.83 -15.19 23.55
CA LYS A 618 -14.27 -16.02 22.42
C LYS A 618 -14.30 -15.22 21.12
N ILE A 619 -14.50 -15.89 19.99
CA ILE A 619 -14.77 -15.25 18.69
C ILE A 619 -16.12 -14.53 18.78
N GLN A 620 -16.16 -13.23 18.47
CA GLN A 620 -17.39 -12.42 18.53
C GLN A 620 -18.14 -12.47 17.20
N ILE A 621 -19.14 -13.34 17.08
CA ILE A 621 -20.10 -13.28 15.97
C ILE A 621 -21.07 -12.11 16.18
N PHE A 622 -21.37 -11.79 17.45
CA PHE A 622 -22.02 -10.56 17.84
C PHE A 622 -21.11 -9.78 18.81
N SER A 623 -21.09 -8.46 18.69
CA SER A 623 -20.35 -7.56 19.57
C SER A 623 -21.28 -6.48 20.12
N ASP A 624 -21.49 -6.49 21.45
CA ASP A 624 -22.27 -5.47 22.16
C ASP A 624 -21.63 -4.08 21.98
N LYS A 625 -20.30 -4.04 21.97
CA LYS A 625 -19.54 -2.80 21.72
C LYS A 625 -19.88 -2.18 20.38
N PHE A 626 -19.90 -2.97 19.30
CA PHE A 626 -20.24 -2.48 17.97
C PHE A 626 -21.74 -2.10 17.87
N ALA A 627 -22.59 -2.89 18.47
CA ALA A 627 -24.02 -2.57 18.55
C ALA A 627 -24.27 -1.23 19.27
N SER A 628 -23.51 -0.93 20.32
CA SER A 628 -23.64 0.31 21.11
C SER A 628 -23.29 1.59 20.33
N TYR A 629 -22.55 1.49 19.22
CA TYR A 629 -22.22 2.67 18.37
C TYR A 629 -23.46 3.19 17.62
N ASN A 630 -24.46 2.37 17.44
CA ASN A 630 -25.74 2.71 16.80
C ASN A 630 -25.59 3.35 15.40
N TYR A 631 -24.61 2.88 14.62
CA TYR A 631 -24.41 3.34 13.25
C TYR A 631 -25.42 2.71 12.29
N ASP A 632 -25.86 3.44 11.25
CA ASP A 632 -26.82 2.90 10.27
C ASP A 632 -26.19 1.90 9.31
N ASP A 633 -24.91 2.09 9.01
CA ASP A 633 -24.14 1.35 8.02
C ASP A 633 -23.14 0.35 8.63
N PHE A 634 -23.24 0.12 9.97
CA PHE A 634 -22.44 -0.86 10.70
C PHE A 634 -23.14 -1.29 12.00
N LYS A 635 -23.37 -2.59 12.19
CA LYS A 635 -24.14 -3.14 13.31
C LYS A 635 -23.32 -4.09 14.18
N GLY A 636 -23.95 -4.74 15.15
CA GLY A 636 -23.34 -5.63 16.13
C GLY A 636 -22.95 -7.01 15.61
N HIS A 637 -23.28 -7.36 14.39
CA HIS A 637 -22.94 -8.64 13.74
C HIS A 637 -22.67 -8.43 12.23
N PRO A 638 -22.03 -9.37 11.51
CA PRO A 638 -21.84 -9.23 10.09
C PRO A 638 -23.18 -9.15 9.34
N MET A 639 -23.24 -8.21 8.39
CA MET A 639 -24.44 -7.96 7.57
C MET A 639 -24.02 -7.60 6.15
N TRP A 640 -24.83 -7.93 5.18
CA TRP A 640 -24.69 -7.39 3.83
C TRP A 640 -25.42 -6.05 3.72
N PHE A 641 -24.70 -5.04 3.29
CA PHE A 641 -25.22 -3.73 2.94
C PHE A 641 -25.03 -3.49 1.45
N GLU A 642 -26.04 -2.97 0.78
CA GLU A 642 -25.96 -2.68 -0.66
C GLU A 642 -25.03 -1.47 -0.93
N PRO A 643 -23.94 -1.65 -1.71
CA PRO A 643 -23.09 -0.53 -2.09
C PRO A 643 -23.82 0.47 -2.99
N LYS A 644 -23.47 1.75 -2.89
CA LYS A 644 -24.07 2.80 -3.74
C LYS A 644 -23.63 2.69 -5.20
N GLU A 645 -22.34 2.44 -5.42
CA GLU A 645 -21.77 2.23 -6.76
C GLU A 645 -21.32 0.78 -6.95
N TRP A 646 -22.14 -0.01 -7.59
CA TRP A 646 -21.89 -1.41 -7.96
C TRP A 646 -22.79 -1.85 -9.12
N LEU A 647 -22.53 -3.01 -9.72
CA LEU A 647 -23.31 -3.51 -10.86
C LEU A 647 -24.78 -3.84 -10.56
N GLY A 648 -25.15 -3.95 -9.30
CA GLY A 648 -26.56 -4.11 -8.88
C GLY A 648 -27.36 -2.82 -8.92
N ASN A 649 -26.73 -1.66 -8.94
CA ASN A 649 -27.42 -0.36 -9.06
C ASN A 649 -27.84 -0.11 -10.52
N LYS A 650 -29.06 -0.52 -10.86
CA LYS A 650 -29.58 -0.50 -12.23
C LYS A 650 -29.58 0.89 -12.88
N GLU A 651 -29.75 1.96 -12.11
CA GLU A 651 -29.78 3.33 -12.66
C GLU A 651 -28.36 3.83 -12.98
N LEU A 652 -27.39 3.61 -12.09
CA LEU A 652 -26.02 4.02 -12.35
C LEU A 652 -25.36 3.21 -13.47
N VAL A 653 -25.68 1.92 -13.60
CA VAL A 653 -25.14 1.04 -14.66
C VAL A 653 -25.56 1.50 -16.06
N LYS A 654 -26.73 2.15 -16.21
CA LYS A 654 -27.10 2.76 -17.49
C LYS A 654 -26.11 3.83 -17.95
N LYS A 655 -25.54 4.58 -17.00
CA LYS A 655 -24.57 5.67 -17.27
C LYS A 655 -23.12 5.19 -17.24
N TYR A 656 -22.80 4.30 -16.30
CA TYR A 656 -21.44 3.77 -16.03
C TYR A 656 -21.48 2.25 -15.94
N PRO A 657 -21.42 1.54 -17.07
CA PRO A 657 -21.74 0.11 -17.14
C PRO A 657 -20.62 -0.83 -16.72
N LEU A 658 -19.46 -0.33 -16.29
CA LEU A 658 -18.33 -1.14 -15.84
C LEU A 658 -18.03 -0.87 -14.36
N HIS A 659 -17.90 -1.92 -13.57
CA HIS A 659 -17.36 -1.84 -12.22
C HIS A 659 -15.84 -1.75 -12.29
N LEU A 660 -15.28 -0.67 -11.75
CA LEU A 660 -13.84 -0.45 -11.71
C LEU A 660 -13.25 -1.07 -10.45
N VAL A 661 -12.33 -2.02 -10.63
CA VAL A 661 -11.48 -2.55 -9.55
C VAL A 661 -10.04 -2.08 -9.77
N SER A 662 -9.35 -1.80 -8.67
CA SER A 662 -7.98 -1.28 -8.70
C SER A 662 -7.02 -2.21 -7.95
N PRO A 663 -6.52 -3.27 -8.63
CA PRO A 663 -5.60 -4.21 -8.02
C PRO A 663 -4.20 -3.61 -7.82
N HIS A 664 -3.40 -4.22 -6.93
CA HIS A 664 -1.98 -3.92 -6.80
C HIS A 664 -1.26 -4.08 -8.13
N PRO A 665 -0.24 -3.24 -8.41
CA PRO A 665 0.50 -3.30 -9.66
C PRO A 665 1.47 -4.49 -9.69
N THR A 666 1.76 -4.95 -10.92
CA THR A 666 2.65 -6.09 -11.16
C THR A 666 4.14 -5.69 -11.08
N TYR A 667 4.49 -4.49 -11.51
CA TYR A 667 5.88 -4.06 -11.72
C TYR A 667 6.28 -2.84 -10.91
N ARG A 668 5.54 -2.52 -9.85
CA ARG A 668 5.85 -1.44 -8.90
C ARG A 668 5.22 -1.72 -7.55
N ILE A 669 5.55 -0.95 -6.54
CA ILE A 669 4.83 -0.90 -5.26
C ILE A 669 4.20 0.49 -5.16
N HIS A 670 2.87 0.56 -5.12
CA HIS A 670 2.12 1.81 -5.12
C HIS A 670 2.64 2.74 -6.23
N THR A 671 3.10 3.95 -5.91
CA THR A 671 3.66 4.91 -6.89
C THR A 671 5.16 4.74 -7.16
N GLN A 672 5.84 3.82 -6.47
CA GLN A 672 7.28 3.60 -6.63
C GLN A 672 7.59 2.89 -7.93
N LEU A 673 8.69 3.28 -8.56
CA LEU A 673 9.19 2.78 -9.85
C LEU A 673 8.37 3.21 -11.07
N ASP A 674 7.25 3.95 -10.91
CA ASP A 674 6.47 4.41 -12.07
C ASP A 674 7.27 5.36 -12.99
N ASN A 675 8.29 6.03 -12.45
CA ASN A 675 9.22 6.91 -13.19
C ASN A 675 10.52 6.22 -13.64
N THR A 676 10.54 4.89 -13.73
CA THR A 676 11.69 4.08 -14.17
C THR A 676 11.38 3.33 -15.47
N TRP A 677 12.36 2.66 -16.05
CA TRP A 677 12.19 1.87 -17.28
C TRP A 677 11.13 0.77 -17.16
N VAL A 678 10.82 0.29 -15.95
CA VAL A 678 9.81 -0.75 -15.69
C VAL A 678 8.43 -0.39 -16.25
N GLN A 679 8.08 0.90 -16.30
CA GLN A 679 6.83 1.35 -16.92
C GLN A 679 6.66 0.87 -18.37
N ASN A 680 7.77 0.76 -19.13
CA ASN A 680 7.73 0.36 -20.52
C ASN A 680 7.38 -1.12 -20.70
N VAL A 681 7.46 -1.94 -19.64
CA VAL A 681 7.14 -3.37 -19.68
C VAL A 681 5.64 -3.62 -19.78
N HIS A 682 4.82 -2.79 -19.12
CA HIS A 682 3.38 -3.06 -18.99
C HIS A 682 2.48 -1.97 -19.57
N LYS A 683 2.94 -0.70 -19.65
CA LYS A 683 2.10 0.38 -20.18
C LYS A 683 1.83 0.23 -21.67
N VAL A 684 0.59 0.55 -22.06
CA VAL A 684 0.15 0.57 -23.45
C VAL A 684 0.23 2.01 -23.94
N GLN A 685 1.09 2.28 -24.94
CA GLN A 685 1.32 3.62 -25.47
C GLN A 685 1.60 4.68 -24.35
N GLY A 686 2.35 4.27 -23.31
CA GLY A 686 2.71 5.11 -22.16
C GLY A 686 1.59 5.38 -21.17
N ARG A 687 0.46 4.64 -21.20
CA ARG A 687 -0.68 4.75 -20.29
C ARG A 687 -0.86 3.47 -19.51
N GLU A 688 -1.42 3.60 -18.32
CA GLU A 688 -1.79 2.46 -17.49
C GLU A 688 -2.79 1.58 -18.25
N PRO A 689 -2.62 0.24 -18.22
CA PRO A 689 -3.56 -0.66 -18.85
C PRO A 689 -4.94 -0.65 -18.19
N ILE A 690 -6.01 -0.64 -19.00
CA ILE A 690 -7.34 -1.05 -18.59
C ILE A 690 -7.61 -2.45 -19.15
N ARG A 691 -7.79 -3.43 -18.26
CA ARG A 691 -8.18 -4.79 -18.65
C ARG A 691 -9.68 -4.90 -18.67
N ILE A 692 -10.22 -5.41 -19.77
CA ILE A 692 -11.65 -5.66 -20.00
C ILE A 692 -11.87 -6.99 -20.72
N SER A 693 -13.09 -7.54 -20.63
CA SER A 693 -13.46 -8.77 -21.33
C SER A 693 -13.60 -8.56 -22.83
N PRO A 694 -13.53 -9.61 -23.65
CA PRO A 694 -13.83 -9.54 -25.10
C PRO A 694 -15.25 -9.05 -25.39
N ASN A 695 -16.23 -9.41 -24.56
CA ASN A 695 -17.61 -8.97 -24.71
C ASN A 695 -17.76 -7.46 -24.46
N ASP A 696 -17.10 -6.94 -23.42
CA ASP A 696 -17.07 -5.50 -23.14
C ASP A 696 -16.31 -4.74 -24.24
N ALA A 697 -15.16 -5.25 -24.69
CA ALA A 697 -14.42 -4.67 -25.81
C ALA A 697 -15.30 -4.53 -27.07
N LYS A 698 -16.05 -5.57 -27.41
CA LYS A 698 -17.02 -5.56 -28.52
C LYS A 698 -18.15 -4.55 -28.27
N LYS A 699 -18.71 -4.51 -27.05
CA LYS A 699 -19.80 -3.59 -26.67
C LYS A 699 -19.39 -2.12 -26.83
N PHE A 700 -18.17 -1.76 -26.42
CA PHE A 700 -17.63 -0.40 -26.53
C PHE A 700 -16.98 -0.12 -27.89
N GLY A 701 -16.84 -1.11 -28.77
CA GLY A 701 -16.21 -1.02 -30.08
C GLY A 701 -14.71 -0.73 -30.02
N VAL A 702 -14.02 -1.15 -28.96
CA VAL A 702 -12.58 -0.92 -28.72
C VAL A 702 -11.78 -2.20 -28.96
N ARG A 703 -10.48 -2.05 -29.24
CA ARG A 703 -9.56 -3.17 -29.54
C ARG A 703 -8.37 -3.17 -28.60
N ASP A 704 -7.74 -4.33 -28.49
CA ASP A 704 -6.48 -4.49 -27.77
C ASP A 704 -5.42 -3.50 -28.30
N GLY A 705 -4.70 -2.83 -27.40
CA GLY A 705 -3.68 -1.85 -27.74
C GLY A 705 -4.19 -0.42 -28.05
N GLU A 706 -5.50 -0.20 -28.20
CA GLU A 706 -6.06 1.15 -28.37
C GLU A 706 -5.98 1.95 -27.06
N VAL A 707 -5.88 3.28 -27.15
CA VAL A 707 -6.03 4.18 -25.99
C VAL A 707 -7.46 4.69 -25.95
N VAL A 708 -8.06 4.68 -24.77
CA VAL A 708 -9.43 5.12 -24.52
C VAL A 708 -9.49 6.12 -23.39
N GLU A 709 -10.57 6.90 -23.34
CA GLU A 709 -10.93 7.66 -22.16
C GLU A 709 -11.85 6.84 -21.26
N VAL A 710 -11.45 6.69 -19.99
CA VAL A 710 -12.26 6.08 -18.94
C VAL A 710 -12.76 7.19 -18.04
N TYR A 711 -14.06 7.26 -17.74
CA TYR A 711 -14.65 8.42 -17.06
C TYR A 711 -15.84 8.07 -16.16
N ASN A 712 -16.09 8.97 -15.23
CA ASN A 712 -17.31 9.07 -14.43
C ASN A 712 -17.52 10.53 -13.97
N ASP A 713 -18.47 10.78 -13.04
CA ASP A 713 -18.78 12.16 -12.56
C ASP A 713 -17.61 12.83 -11.83
N ARG A 714 -16.59 12.08 -11.37
CA ARG A 714 -15.42 12.60 -10.64
C ARG A 714 -14.33 13.13 -11.58
N GLY A 715 -14.20 12.55 -12.76
CA GLY A 715 -13.18 12.94 -13.74
C GLY A 715 -13.00 11.92 -14.85
N SER A 716 -11.90 12.05 -15.57
CA SER A 716 -11.53 11.13 -16.65
C SER A 716 -10.01 10.89 -16.73
N ILE A 717 -9.65 9.73 -17.27
CA ILE A 717 -8.27 9.32 -17.51
C ILE A 717 -8.11 8.69 -18.90
N LEU A 718 -6.91 8.74 -19.45
CA LEU A 718 -6.54 7.93 -20.59
C LEU A 718 -5.93 6.61 -20.11
N ALA A 719 -6.38 5.50 -20.68
CA ALA A 719 -5.88 4.16 -20.38
C ALA A 719 -5.69 3.35 -21.67
N GLY A 720 -4.71 2.45 -21.67
CA GLY A 720 -4.48 1.56 -22.79
C GLY A 720 -5.26 0.26 -22.67
N VAL A 721 -6.03 -0.12 -23.68
CA VAL A 721 -6.90 -1.31 -23.64
C VAL A 721 -6.08 -2.58 -23.68
N VAL A 722 -6.35 -3.50 -22.77
CA VAL A 722 -5.93 -4.90 -22.78
C VAL A 722 -7.17 -5.79 -22.72
N VAL A 723 -7.43 -6.48 -23.82
CA VAL A 723 -8.56 -7.41 -23.93
C VAL A 723 -8.15 -8.78 -23.44
N THR A 724 -8.86 -9.34 -22.46
CA THR A 724 -8.49 -10.61 -21.84
C THR A 724 -9.69 -11.43 -21.36
N ASN A 725 -9.59 -12.75 -21.46
CA ASN A 725 -10.57 -13.70 -20.92
C ASN A 725 -10.42 -13.93 -19.39
N THR A 726 -9.42 -13.28 -18.76
CA THR A 726 -9.13 -13.44 -17.33
C THR A 726 -9.87 -12.42 -16.46
N ILE A 727 -10.88 -11.76 -16.99
CA ILE A 727 -11.76 -10.84 -16.24
C ILE A 727 -13.22 -11.13 -16.64
N ARG A 728 -14.13 -11.01 -15.67
CA ARG A 728 -15.56 -11.20 -15.95
C ARG A 728 -16.13 -10.02 -16.74
N ASP A 729 -17.22 -10.24 -17.44
CA ASP A 729 -17.99 -9.19 -18.12
C ASP A 729 -18.52 -8.16 -17.11
N GLY A 730 -18.57 -6.89 -17.55
CA GLY A 730 -19.02 -5.77 -16.74
C GLY A 730 -17.98 -5.26 -15.74
N VAL A 731 -16.76 -5.78 -15.75
CA VAL A 731 -15.66 -5.34 -14.84
C VAL A 731 -14.50 -4.79 -15.65
N ALA A 732 -13.96 -3.67 -15.20
CA ALA A 732 -12.71 -3.09 -15.68
C ALA A 732 -11.68 -3.10 -14.58
N ALA A 733 -10.42 -3.45 -14.88
CA ALA A 733 -9.33 -3.44 -13.93
C ALA A 733 -8.21 -2.50 -14.38
N ILE A 734 -7.86 -1.52 -13.52
CA ILE A 734 -6.74 -0.59 -13.71
C ILE A 734 -5.87 -0.64 -12.47
N GLU A 735 -4.58 -0.96 -12.63
CA GLU A 735 -3.63 -1.05 -11.51
C GLU A 735 -3.41 0.33 -10.87
N GLU A 736 -3.32 0.37 -9.53
CA GLU A 736 -3.07 1.61 -8.78
C GLU A 736 -1.62 2.09 -8.95
N GLY A 737 -1.35 3.38 -8.63
CA GLY A 737 0.00 3.92 -8.48
C GLY A 737 0.58 4.67 -9.68
N ALA A 738 -0.11 4.77 -10.82
CA ALA A 738 0.34 5.64 -11.91
C ALA A 738 0.44 7.11 -11.45
N TRP A 739 1.48 7.84 -11.87
CA TRP A 739 1.64 9.25 -11.53
C TRP A 739 0.66 10.13 -12.29
N TYR A 740 0.03 11.08 -11.60
CA TYR A 740 -0.94 11.98 -12.18
C TYR A 740 -0.32 12.91 -13.23
N SER A 741 -0.95 13.00 -14.42
CA SER A 741 -0.53 13.84 -15.54
C SER A 741 -1.75 14.57 -16.11
N PRO A 742 -2.11 15.74 -15.57
CA PRO A 742 -3.25 16.51 -16.10
C PRO A 742 -2.97 16.99 -17.52
N GLU A 743 -3.96 16.89 -18.41
CA GLU A 743 -3.88 17.41 -19.78
C GLU A 743 -3.74 18.95 -19.80
N ASP A 744 -4.56 19.59 -18.98
CA ASP A 744 -4.55 21.05 -18.78
C ASP A 744 -4.83 21.35 -17.30
N SER A 745 -3.78 21.67 -16.54
CA SER A 745 -3.88 21.98 -15.11
C SER A 745 -4.69 23.25 -14.80
N SER A 746 -5.06 24.07 -15.80
CA SER A 746 -5.93 25.22 -15.63
C SER A 746 -7.39 24.84 -15.39
N GLN A 747 -7.81 23.68 -15.91
CA GLN A 747 -9.17 23.17 -15.75
C GLN A 747 -9.42 22.70 -14.31
N LYS A 748 -10.68 22.74 -13.87
CA LYS A 748 -11.10 22.27 -12.55
C LYS A 748 -10.98 20.74 -12.42
N ARG A 749 -11.32 20.00 -13.48
CA ARG A 749 -11.26 18.53 -13.57
C ARG A 749 -10.57 18.12 -14.87
N PRO A 750 -9.25 18.29 -14.96
CA PRO A 750 -8.54 17.95 -16.17
C PRO A 750 -8.53 16.43 -16.37
N ARG A 751 -8.55 15.99 -17.62
CA ARG A 751 -8.30 14.60 -17.96
C ARG A 751 -6.86 14.21 -17.58
N CYS A 752 -6.68 13.06 -16.98
CA CYS A 752 -5.36 12.57 -16.64
C CYS A 752 -4.80 11.67 -17.76
N ASN A 753 -3.66 12.04 -18.34
CA ASN A 753 -3.10 11.37 -19.53
C ASN A 753 -2.27 10.12 -19.22
N SER A 754 -2.02 9.79 -17.94
CA SER A 754 -1.17 8.67 -17.52
C SER A 754 -1.92 7.40 -17.11
N GLY A 755 -3.22 7.54 -16.77
CA GLY A 755 -4.02 6.44 -16.25
C GLY A 755 -4.10 6.37 -14.72
N GLN A 756 -3.94 7.51 -14.00
CA GLN A 756 -4.06 7.56 -12.53
C GLN A 756 -5.50 7.27 -12.09
N VAL A 757 -5.72 6.04 -11.61
CA VAL A 757 -7.05 5.48 -11.33
C VAL A 757 -7.81 6.25 -10.25
N ASN A 758 -7.11 6.88 -9.28
CA ASN A 758 -7.76 7.62 -8.20
C ASN A 758 -8.45 8.93 -8.63
N VAL A 759 -8.30 9.35 -9.88
CA VAL A 759 -9.17 10.37 -10.49
C VAL A 759 -10.63 9.90 -10.54
N LEU A 760 -10.84 8.58 -10.64
CA LEU A 760 -12.14 7.92 -10.80
C LEU A 760 -12.69 7.32 -9.50
N THR A 761 -11.87 7.16 -8.46
CA THR A 761 -12.30 6.54 -7.21
C THR A 761 -13.08 7.50 -6.32
N SER A 762 -14.01 6.95 -5.54
CA SER A 762 -14.87 7.72 -4.64
C SER A 762 -14.17 8.10 -3.34
N SER A 763 -14.44 9.31 -2.84
CA SER A 763 -14.09 9.72 -1.47
C SER A 763 -15.09 9.24 -0.42
N ARG A 764 -16.14 8.46 -0.79
CA ARG A 764 -17.03 7.85 0.22
C ARG A 764 -16.24 6.94 1.14
N PRO A 765 -16.53 6.95 2.46
CA PRO A 765 -15.94 6.00 3.39
C PRO A 765 -16.49 4.58 3.17
N THR A 766 -15.81 3.58 3.76
CA THR A 766 -16.34 2.23 3.88
C THR A 766 -17.59 2.20 4.75
N SER A 767 -17.55 2.82 5.92
CA SER A 767 -18.67 3.03 6.84
C SER A 767 -18.33 4.12 7.86
N GLN A 768 -19.29 4.48 8.72
CA GLN A 768 -19.08 5.36 9.88
C GLN A 768 -18.11 4.76 10.90
N MET A 769 -17.95 3.44 10.93
CA MET A 769 -17.07 2.74 11.87
C MET A 769 -15.60 3.08 11.66
N THR A 770 -15.09 2.96 10.44
CA THR A 770 -13.65 3.11 10.18
C THR A 770 -13.29 4.30 9.29
N ASN A 771 -14.24 4.83 8.55
CA ASN A 771 -13.98 5.88 7.56
C ASN A 771 -12.79 5.56 6.64
N ALA A 772 -12.58 4.28 6.33
CA ALA A 772 -11.51 3.80 5.47
C ALA A 772 -11.82 4.08 3.98
N THR A 773 -10.91 3.73 3.08
CA THR A 773 -11.08 3.94 1.63
C THR A 773 -11.99 2.89 1.00
N SER A 774 -12.88 3.31 0.11
CA SER A 774 -13.75 2.44 -0.71
C SER A 774 -13.33 2.41 -2.18
N ALA A 775 -12.02 2.34 -2.44
CA ALA A 775 -11.43 2.45 -3.78
C ALA A 775 -11.90 1.38 -4.79
N ASN A 776 -12.50 0.28 -4.34
CA ASN A 776 -13.04 -0.79 -5.18
C ASN A 776 -14.57 -0.73 -5.35
N SER A 777 -15.24 0.36 -4.94
CA SER A 777 -16.68 0.57 -5.14
C SER A 777 -16.91 1.76 -6.07
N ASN A 778 -16.64 1.58 -7.36
CA ASN A 778 -16.78 2.63 -8.36
C ASN A 778 -17.30 2.08 -9.69
N LEU A 779 -18.12 2.88 -10.37
CA LEU A 779 -18.57 2.61 -11.73
C LEU A 779 -17.95 3.61 -12.72
N VAL A 780 -17.65 3.12 -13.93
CA VAL A 780 -17.06 3.90 -15.03
C VAL A 780 -17.67 3.54 -16.38
N ALA A 781 -17.47 4.43 -17.34
CA ALA A 781 -17.69 4.17 -18.76
C ALA A 781 -16.41 4.39 -19.55
N ILE A 782 -16.38 3.85 -20.78
CA ILE A 782 -15.28 3.98 -21.72
C ILE A 782 -15.78 4.64 -23.00
N ARG A 783 -14.97 5.52 -23.59
CA ARG A 783 -15.19 6.04 -24.95
C ARG A 783 -13.89 6.12 -25.74
N LYS A 784 -14.01 6.02 -27.07
CA LYS A 784 -12.90 6.26 -27.98
C LYS A 784 -12.45 7.72 -27.94
N ILE A 785 -11.20 7.95 -28.28
CA ILE A 785 -10.62 9.29 -28.42
C ILE A 785 -10.03 9.46 -29.80
N ASP A 786 -10.12 10.68 -30.34
CA ASP A 786 -9.55 11.00 -31.65
C ASP A 786 -8.14 11.59 -31.55
N VAL A 787 -7.85 12.28 -30.45
CA VAL A 787 -6.56 12.94 -30.22
C VAL A 787 -5.90 12.46 -28.94
N LEU A 788 -4.64 12.01 -29.08
CA LEU A 788 -3.84 11.51 -27.98
C LEU A 788 -2.92 12.60 -27.44
N SER A 789 -3.21 13.10 -26.23
CA SER A 789 -2.33 14.05 -25.53
C SER A 789 -1.12 13.35 -24.89
N PRO A 790 0.04 14.01 -24.80
CA PRO A 790 1.24 13.40 -24.22
C PRO A 790 1.09 13.11 -22.72
N ASN A 791 1.73 12.03 -22.25
CA ASN A 791 1.91 11.79 -20.83
C ASN A 791 3.14 12.53 -20.33
N LEU A 792 2.94 13.54 -19.48
CA LEU A 792 4.00 14.39 -18.89
C LEU A 792 4.22 14.10 -17.40
N ALA A 793 3.76 12.95 -16.89
CA ALA A 793 3.82 12.62 -15.47
C ALA A 793 5.23 12.75 -14.87
N TYR A 794 6.25 12.35 -15.63
CA TYR A 794 7.64 12.28 -15.15
C TYR A 794 8.47 13.52 -15.45
N ASN A 795 7.94 14.46 -16.21
CA ASN A 795 8.65 15.70 -16.51
C ASN A 795 8.69 16.60 -15.29
N PRO A 796 9.86 17.17 -14.93
CA PRO A 796 9.94 18.18 -13.90
C PRO A 796 9.14 19.43 -14.31
N PRO A 797 8.69 20.26 -13.35
CA PRO A 797 8.12 21.57 -13.67
C PRO A 797 9.20 22.48 -14.27
N LYS A 798 8.78 23.59 -14.88
CA LYS A 798 9.73 24.64 -15.27
C LYS A 798 10.37 25.24 -14.02
N ILE A 799 11.70 25.39 -14.04
CA ILE A 799 12.45 25.94 -12.91
C ILE A 799 13.32 27.08 -13.42
N LYS A 800 13.16 28.27 -12.83
CA LYS A 800 14.04 29.42 -13.07
C LYS A 800 15.31 29.32 -12.25
N GLY A 801 16.40 29.90 -12.75
CA GLY A 801 17.71 29.92 -12.10
C GLY A 801 17.71 30.69 -10.77
N ALA A 802 18.83 30.65 -10.07
CA ALA A 802 19.00 31.25 -8.76
C ALA A 802 18.58 32.73 -8.73
N TRP A 803 17.81 33.09 -7.71
CA TRP A 803 17.58 34.47 -7.34
C TRP A 803 18.85 35.04 -6.70
N ASP A 804 19.08 36.33 -6.89
CA ASP A 804 20.13 37.08 -6.18
C ASP A 804 19.75 37.17 -4.68
N GLU A 805 20.70 36.83 -3.79
CA GLU A 805 20.48 36.86 -2.33
C GLU A 805 20.02 38.25 -1.82
N ASN A 806 20.36 39.31 -2.52
CA ASN A 806 19.93 40.69 -2.18
C ASN A 806 18.45 40.97 -2.44
N ASP A 807 17.82 40.30 -3.40
CA ASP A 807 16.39 40.37 -3.61
C ASP A 807 15.59 39.64 -2.55
N PHE A 808 16.25 38.70 -1.91
CA PHE A 808 15.72 37.80 -0.90
C PHE A 808 15.42 38.46 0.44
N THR A 809 16.31 39.36 0.91
CA THR A 809 16.14 40.11 2.14
C THR A 809 14.89 40.97 2.09
N LYS A 810 14.54 41.49 0.90
CA LYS A 810 13.31 42.28 0.66
C LYS A 810 12.06 41.42 0.74
N ILE A 811 12.11 40.12 0.30
CA ILE A 811 10.97 39.22 0.29
C ILE A 811 10.69 38.69 1.71
N ILE A 812 11.72 38.31 2.44
CA ILE A 812 11.58 37.87 3.85
C ILE A 812 10.98 39.00 4.69
N ASN A 813 11.39 40.24 4.50
CA ASN A 813 10.85 41.41 5.20
C ASN A 813 9.42 41.74 4.82
N ASN A 814 8.95 41.37 3.63
CA ASN A 814 7.56 41.51 3.18
C ASN A 814 6.64 40.36 3.63
N ILE A 815 7.20 39.15 3.96
CA ILE A 815 6.48 38.03 4.58
C ILE A 815 6.42 38.17 6.11
N SER A 816 7.20 39.08 6.70
CA SER A 816 7.18 39.38 8.11
C SER A 816 5.93 40.15 8.52
N TYR A 817 5.00 39.46 9.12
CA TYR A 817 4.10 39.90 10.19
C TYR A 817 3.26 41.17 9.94
N ASN A 818 2.30 41.14 9.01
CA ASN A 818 1.07 41.92 9.18
C ASN A 818 -0.09 41.00 9.61
#